data_a01d59ad1261485f9f81ab51d1d92228
#
_entry.id   a01d59ad1261485f9f81ab51d1d92228
#
_cell.length_a   1.000
_cell.length_b   1.000
_cell.length_c   1.000
_cell.angle_alpha   90.00
_cell.angle_beta   90.00
_cell.angle_gamma   90.00
#
_symmetry.space_group_name_H-M   'P 1'
#
loop_
_entity.id
_entity.type
_entity.pdbx_description
1 polymer ?
#
loop_
_entity_poly.entity_id
_entity_poly.type
_entity_poly.pdbx_seq_one_letter_code
_entity_poly.pdbx_strand_id
1 'polypeptide(L)'
;MRKIITIAAFAIAFLTANAQQPDYFTPSRRSALKMPATPIVVSDPYFSIWSPTDKLYESSTIHWSDAKKSVIGVLRVDGKNYRFLGKQPDKLIPYAEMAKAEGWKTKYTFKTPQGDWTKEKYDDGSWQEGYGAFGDRNTEANKTKWSGDDADVYIRRHFNVSKIEKDAKIRIVYSHDDVFELYLNGEKIVDTGNTWLDDQFVELTPAQAAKLHEGDNVIAAHCHNTTGGAYADFGIYYTPANVSKFDAAAEQLSCDVLATSSYYTFKCGPVKLNVVFTAPQLIDDLDLFSTPINYISYKVTGLDKKKHDVQLLITTSPELAVNSSSQPTVSNTLSKGGMKYLKAGTIKQAYCATAADLICQDWGYVYLTQGASNQQLSLNSELEIENTFSATGNLPTSKEEVRAFKNVDMPALAFVDNLGSVDKKTSKSNFTLIGYDDVWSIMYLYELRKGYWAHDGKVTIFDAFNKLRNNYNDIMQRCRKLDETIYDDAFKAGGKEYAEICSGAYRQTISAHKLFTDNKGRLLFFSKENNSNGSVNTVDLTYPSAPLFLIYNPELEKGMMTSIFEYAKDGRWTKPFPQHDMGTYPQANGQTYTGDMPVEEGGNMLTLAAEICRIEGNTNYVKPYWDLLKTWADYLAENGQDPVNQLCTDDFAGHWAHNANLSAKAIMGVAAYGILCKLDGRAQDAEKYLATAKKMAEQWKKDAADGDHYRLAFDRPDTWSQKYNLVWDKLWGLNMFDDVMEKEINYYLKKQNVYGLPLDCRKGYTKSDWILWTACMAKDNETFKKFVSPVYKFYSETTSRVPMSDWFETEKPVWVSFRARSVIGGFWFKVLMDKNDNK
;
A
#
# COMPACT_ATOMS: atom_id res chain seq x y z
N MET A 1 -31.09 73.41 -40.98
CA MET A 1 -30.51 73.05 -39.63
C MET A 1 -30.07 71.61 -39.62
N ARG A 2 -28.78 71.40 -39.85
CA ARG A 2 -28.18 70.04 -39.84
C ARG A 2 -27.62 69.76 -38.42
N LYS A 3 -28.11 68.68 -37.79
CA LYS A 3 -27.56 68.18 -36.54
C LYS A 3 -26.37 67.26 -36.86
N ILE A 4 -25.23 67.60 -36.32
CA ILE A 4 -24.02 66.81 -36.37
C ILE A 4 -24.12 65.87 -35.20
N ILE A 5 -24.07 64.58 -35.49
CA ILE A 5 -23.97 63.50 -34.47
C ILE A 5 -22.46 63.09 -34.38
N THR A 6 -21.87 63.38 -33.25
CA THR A 6 -20.50 62.96 -32.92
C THR A 6 -20.54 61.54 -32.36
N ILE A 7 -19.95 60.57 -33.06
CA ILE A 7 -19.77 59.19 -32.60
C ILE A 7 -18.46 59.14 -31.83
N ALA A 8 -18.53 58.93 -30.51
CA ALA A 8 -17.38 58.63 -29.70
C ALA A 8 -17.07 57.09 -29.74
N ALA A 9 -15.98 56.73 -30.37
CA ALA A 9 -15.50 55.37 -30.39
C ALA A 9 -14.80 55.05 -29.04
N PHE A 10 -15.39 54.23 -28.19
CA PHE A 10 -14.77 53.65 -27.03
C PHE A 10 -13.84 52.49 -27.49
N ALA A 11 -12.56 52.73 -27.50
CA ALA A 11 -11.57 51.66 -27.65
C ALA A 11 -11.51 50.85 -26.33
N ILE A 12 -12.11 49.67 -26.31
CA ILE A 12 -11.96 48.71 -25.24
C ILE A 12 -10.57 48.04 -25.44
N ALA A 13 -9.59 48.47 -24.65
CA ALA A 13 -8.32 47.75 -24.56
C ALA A 13 -8.56 46.44 -23.78
N PHE A 14 -8.59 45.33 -24.50
CA PHE A 14 -8.44 44.03 -23.90
C PHE A 14 -7.03 43.92 -23.31
N LEU A 15 -6.90 44.16 -22.02
CA LEU A 15 -5.79 43.70 -21.22
C LEU A 15 -5.88 42.17 -21.13
N THR A 16 -5.26 41.47 -22.05
CA THR A 16 -4.93 40.05 -21.86
C THR A 16 -3.91 40.02 -20.75
N ALA A 17 -4.41 39.86 -19.52
CA ALA A 17 -3.59 39.38 -18.44
C ALA A 17 -3.05 38.01 -18.88
N ASN A 18 -1.74 37.95 -19.21
CA ASN A 18 -1.05 36.68 -19.30
C ASN A 18 -1.15 36.04 -17.91
N ALA A 19 -2.17 35.24 -17.67
CA ALA A 19 -2.23 34.36 -16.51
C ALA A 19 -1.04 33.43 -16.66
N GLN A 20 -0.02 33.68 -15.86
CA GLN A 20 1.15 32.82 -15.77
C GLN A 20 0.63 31.40 -15.49
N GLN A 21 0.90 30.45 -16.38
CA GLN A 21 0.45 29.05 -16.16
C GLN A 21 0.92 28.60 -14.78
N PRO A 22 0.06 27.92 -14.00
CA PRO A 22 0.42 27.46 -12.68
C PRO A 22 1.69 26.62 -12.74
N ASP A 23 2.61 26.86 -11.82
CA ASP A 23 3.82 26.03 -11.71
C ASP A 23 3.49 24.72 -11.00
N TYR A 24 3.15 23.70 -11.75
CA TYR A 24 2.83 22.36 -11.23
C TYR A 24 4.01 21.62 -10.63
N PHE A 25 5.22 22.15 -10.73
CA PHE A 25 6.47 21.56 -10.26
C PHE A 25 6.89 22.06 -8.88
N THR A 26 6.11 22.96 -8.32
CA THR A 26 6.30 23.48 -6.95
C THR A 26 5.06 23.10 -6.12
N PRO A 27 5.22 22.46 -4.96
CA PRO A 27 4.09 22.06 -4.12
C PRO A 27 3.30 23.30 -3.68
N SER A 28 1.96 23.18 -3.60
CA SER A 28 1.07 24.26 -3.15
C SER A 28 1.20 24.53 -1.64
N ARG A 29 1.58 23.49 -0.90
CA ARG A 29 1.90 23.54 0.55
C ARG A 29 3.22 22.80 0.76
N ARG A 30 4.04 23.28 1.70
CA ARG A 30 5.28 22.59 2.08
C ARG A 30 4.94 21.55 3.14
N SER A 31 5.52 20.39 3.02
CA SER A 31 5.45 19.31 4.01
C SER A 31 6.84 19.05 4.59
N ALA A 32 6.97 19.13 5.91
CA ALA A 32 8.19 18.76 6.62
C ALA A 32 8.15 17.30 7.07
N LEU A 33 7.01 16.62 6.94
CA LEU A 33 6.86 15.21 7.30
C LEU A 33 7.81 14.35 6.44
N LYS A 34 8.74 13.71 7.11
CA LYS A 34 9.60 12.70 6.51
C LYS A 34 8.82 11.39 6.41
N MET A 35 8.27 11.12 5.23
CA MET A 35 7.50 9.90 5.03
C MET A 35 8.32 8.63 5.27
N PRO A 36 7.79 7.62 5.97
CA PRO A 36 8.46 6.32 6.13
C PRO A 36 8.78 5.65 4.80
N ALA A 37 7.82 5.63 3.88
CA ALA A 37 8.00 5.36 2.46
C ALA A 37 7.20 6.37 1.65
N THR A 38 7.72 6.78 0.49
CA THR A 38 7.08 7.78 -0.35
C THR A 38 6.33 7.10 -1.50
N PRO A 39 5.03 7.41 -1.71
CA PRO A 39 4.28 6.88 -2.85
C PRO A 39 4.79 7.48 -4.17
N ILE A 40 5.10 6.62 -5.14
CA ILE A 40 5.64 7.00 -6.45
C ILE A 40 4.60 6.75 -7.55
N VAL A 41 4.09 5.52 -7.65
CA VAL A 41 3.02 5.14 -8.57
C VAL A 41 2.04 4.30 -7.77
N VAL A 42 0.89 4.87 -7.45
CA VAL A 42 -0.10 4.18 -6.60
C VAL A 42 -1.49 4.39 -7.17
N SER A 43 -2.25 3.31 -7.33
CA SER A 43 -3.61 3.36 -7.85
C SER A 43 -4.57 2.46 -7.08
N ASP A 44 -4.16 1.25 -6.77
CA ASP A 44 -4.95 0.23 -6.09
C ASP A 44 -4.03 -0.73 -5.30
N PRO A 45 -4.53 -1.77 -4.62
CA PRO A 45 -3.71 -2.64 -3.78
C PRO A 45 -2.55 -3.34 -4.51
N TYR A 46 -2.64 -3.53 -5.82
CA TYR A 46 -1.63 -4.22 -6.61
C TYR A 46 -0.74 -3.28 -7.44
N PHE A 47 -1.29 -2.22 -8.00
CA PHE A 47 -0.49 -1.20 -8.69
C PHE A 47 -0.08 -0.10 -7.72
N SER A 48 0.88 -0.46 -6.86
CA SER A 48 1.25 0.30 -5.66
C SER A 48 2.77 0.26 -5.45
N ILE A 49 3.47 1.31 -5.90
CA ILE A 49 4.93 1.39 -5.95
C ILE A 49 5.42 2.53 -5.09
N TRP A 50 6.38 2.24 -4.23
CA TRP A 50 6.89 3.11 -3.18
C TRP A 50 8.41 3.23 -3.22
N SER A 51 8.93 4.35 -2.73
CA SER A 51 10.36 4.51 -2.39
C SER A 51 10.54 4.33 -0.87
N PRO A 52 11.29 3.32 -0.43
CA PRO A 52 11.50 3.03 1.00
C PRO A 52 12.70 3.77 1.59
N THR A 53 13.22 4.80 0.93
CA THR A 53 14.44 5.51 1.36
C THR A 53 14.22 7.02 1.39
N ASP A 54 15.05 7.71 2.17
CA ASP A 54 14.99 9.17 2.30
C ASP A 54 15.35 9.88 0.99
N LYS A 55 16.34 9.36 0.30
CA LYS A 55 16.70 9.84 -1.04
C LYS A 55 16.20 8.85 -2.07
N LEU A 56 15.51 9.37 -3.04
CA LEU A 56 14.76 8.61 -4.04
C LEU A 56 15.62 7.62 -4.85
N TYR A 57 16.93 7.80 -4.86
CA TYR A 57 17.89 7.00 -5.62
C TYR A 57 18.71 5.99 -4.77
N GLU A 58 18.46 5.86 -3.47
CA GLU A 58 19.27 5.00 -2.58
C GLU A 58 18.90 3.52 -2.71
N SER A 59 17.66 3.20 -3.06
CA SER A 59 17.21 1.81 -3.26
C SER A 59 16.36 1.64 -4.52
N SER A 60 16.09 0.39 -4.87
CA SER A 60 15.03 0.07 -5.82
C SER A 60 13.68 0.51 -5.26
N THR A 61 12.74 0.85 -6.14
CA THR A 61 11.34 1.01 -5.77
C THR A 61 10.70 -0.35 -5.50
N ILE A 62 9.75 -0.39 -4.59
CA ILE A 62 9.12 -1.62 -4.11
C ILE A 62 7.59 -1.51 -4.10
N HIS A 63 6.92 -2.64 -4.15
CA HIS A 63 5.53 -2.77 -3.76
C HIS A 63 5.41 -2.70 -2.22
N TRP A 64 4.23 -2.41 -1.67
CA TRP A 64 4.03 -2.40 -0.22
C TRP A 64 4.34 -3.77 0.44
N SER A 65 4.32 -4.87 -0.30
CA SER A 65 4.69 -6.22 0.17
C SER A 65 6.20 -6.50 0.15
N ASP A 66 7.04 -5.50 -0.06
CA ASP A 66 8.49 -5.56 -0.27
C ASP A 66 8.96 -6.16 -1.60
N ALA A 67 8.04 -6.64 -2.43
CA ALA A 67 8.40 -7.12 -3.76
C ALA A 67 9.04 -5.99 -4.60
N LYS A 68 10.17 -6.26 -5.22
CA LYS A 68 10.84 -5.29 -6.09
C LYS A 68 9.97 -4.96 -7.29
N LYS A 69 9.80 -3.68 -7.56
CA LYS A 69 9.01 -3.12 -8.67
C LYS A 69 9.80 -1.95 -9.24
N SER A 70 10.83 -2.25 -10.01
CA SER A 70 11.86 -1.29 -10.37
C SER A 70 11.36 -0.20 -11.31
N VAL A 71 11.54 1.06 -10.90
CA VAL A 71 11.43 2.27 -11.73
C VAL A 71 12.72 3.06 -11.55
N ILE A 72 13.40 3.41 -12.64
CA ILE A 72 14.67 4.13 -12.62
C ILE A 72 14.52 5.44 -13.38
N GLY A 73 15.08 6.52 -12.84
CA GLY A 73 15.13 7.83 -13.49
C GLY A 73 16.55 8.38 -13.53
N VAL A 74 16.98 8.83 -14.71
CA VAL A 74 18.30 9.40 -14.95
C VAL A 74 18.16 10.68 -15.77
N LEU A 75 18.81 11.76 -15.32
CA LEU A 75 19.03 12.96 -16.13
C LEU A 75 20.46 12.96 -16.67
N ARG A 76 20.60 13.02 -17.98
CA ARG A 76 21.89 13.21 -18.65
C ARG A 76 22.08 14.69 -18.96
N VAL A 77 23.18 15.28 -18.49
CA VAL A 77 23.51 16.70 -18.63
C VAL A 77 24.89 16.80 -19.21
N ASP A 78 25.02 17.39 -20.40
CA ASP A 78 26.29 17.55 -21.12
C ASP A 78 27.09 16.25 -21.23
N GLY A 79 26.37 15.11 -21.39
CA GLY A 79 26.98 13.79 -21.48
C GLY A 79 27.20 13.07 -20.15
N LYS A 80 26.97 13.72 -19.00
CA LYS A 80 27.12 13.09 -17.67
C LYS A 80 25.76 12.65 -17.13
N ASN A 81 25.67 11.44 -16.62
CA ASN A 81 24.47 10.87 -16.03
C ASN A 81 24.31 11.25 -14.54
N TYR A 82 23.07 11.53 -14.14
CA TYR A 82 22.66 11.81 -12.76
C TYR A 82 21.42 10.99 -12.47
N ARG A 83 21.57 9.86 -11.77
CA ARG A 83 20.44 9.04 -11.36
C ARG A 83 19.73 9.70 -10.18
N PHE A 84 18.44 9.98 -10.35
CA PHE A 84 17.60 10.66 -9.35
C PHE A 84 16.52 9.75 -8.78
N LEU A 85 16.20 8.63 -9.42
CA LEU A 85 15.14 7.70 -9.01
C LEU A 85 15.62 6.27 -9.12
N GLY A 86 15.30 5.48 -8.09
CA GLY A 86 15.53 4.06 -8.06
C GLY A 86 17.01 3.65 -8.05
N LYS A 87 17.25 2.38 -7.93
CA LYS A 87 18.58 1.79 -8.05
C LYS A 87 18.48 0.59 -8.97
N GLN A 88 19.45 0.42 -9.84
CA GLN A 88 19.49 -0.76 -10.67
C GLN A 88 19.59 -2.00 -9.78
N PRO A 89 18.82 -3.05 -10.06
CA PRO A 89 18.97 -4.30 -9.34
C PRO A 89 20.36 -4.86 -9.56
N ASP A 90 20.93 -5.42 -8.51
CA ASP A 90 22.19 -6.15 -8.62
C ASP A 90 22.01 -7.33 -9.59
N LYS A 91 22.89 -7.47 -10.54
CA LYS A 91 22.89 -8.63 -11.43
C LYS A 91 23.25 -9.88 -10.64
N LEU A 92 22.32 -10.81 -10.53
CA LEU A 92 22.58 -12.14 -9.97
C LEU A 92 22.79 -13.14 -11.11
N ILE A 93 24.05 -13.47 -11.37
CA ILE A 93 24.42 -14.50 -12.35
C ILE A 93 24.62 -15.80 -11.61
N PRO A 94 23.94 -16.90 -11.97
CA PRO A 94 24.02 -18.13 -11.21
C PRO A 94 25.33 -18.89 -11.44
N TYR A 95 25.97 -19.36 -10.39
CA TYR A 95 26.81 -20.55 -10.42
C TYR A 95 25.95 -21.81 -10.31
N ALA A 96 24.91 -21.76 -9.46
CA ALA A 96 23.87 -22.78 -9.36
C ALA A 96 22.52 -22.14 -9.03
N GLU A 97 21.56 -22.26 -9.92
CA GLU A 97 20.24 -21.60 -9.77
C GLU A 97 19.34 -22.25 -8.74
N MET A 98 18.44 -21.49 -8.11
CA MET A 98 17.28 -22.04 -7.41
C MET A 98 16.39 -22.84 -8.35
N ALA A 99 15.45 -23.62 -7.81
CA ALA A 99 14.59 -24.49 -8.60
C ALA A 99 13.72 -23.70 -9.57
N LYS A 100 13.66 -24.20 -10.79
CA LYS A 100 12.70 -23.86 -11.84
C LYS A 100 11.79 -25.06 -12.10
N ALA A 101 11.02 -24.99 -13.18
CA ALA A 101 10.16 -26.09 -13.61
C ALA A 101 10.89 -27.44 -13.77
N GLU A 102 12.16 -27.46 -14.19
CA GLU A 102 12.94 -28.68 -14.30
C GLU A 102 13.56 -29.16 -12.97
N GLY A 103 13.65 -28.27 -11.96
CA GLY A 103 14.37 -28.53 -10.73
C GLY A 103 15.91 -28.59 -10.91
N TRP A 104 16.64 -28.90 -9.84
CA TRP A 104 18.10 -29.11 -9.87
C TRP A 104 18.45 -30.45 -9.26
N LYS A 105 19.34 -31.22 -9.93
CA LYS A 105 19.76 -32.56 -9.49
C LYS A 105 20.56 -32.52 -8.20
N THR A 106 20.32 -33.49 -7.29
CA THR A 106 20.98 -33.56 -5.99
C THR A 106 20.98 -34.98 -5.40
N LYS A 107 21.83 -35.15 -4.39
CA LYS A 107 21.77 -36.26 -3.43
C LYS A 107 21.04 -35.79 -2.16
N TYR A 108 20.21 -36.63 -1.57
CA TYR A 108 19.50 -36.34 -0.32
C TYR A 108 19.23 -37.57 0.55
N THR A 109 18.93 -37.31 1.81
CA THR A 109 18.49 -38.36 2.74
C THR A 109 17.60 -37.78 3.82
N PHE A 110 16.64 -38.56 4.32
CA PHE A 110 15.82 -38.23 5.48
C PHE A 110 16.38 -38.77 6.80
N LYS A 111 17.52 -39.43 6.73
CA LYS A 111 18.21 -39.98 7.91
C LYS A 111 19.37 -39.09 8.27
N THR A 112 19.55 -38.82 9.56
CA THR A 112 20.67 -38.04 10.06
C THR A 112 22.01 -38.62 9.60
N PRO A 113 22.80 -37.88 8.80
CA PRO A 113 24.06 -38.35 8.29
C PRO A 113 25.11 -38.44 9.41
N GLN A 114 26.04 -39.34 9.27
CA GLN A 114 27.20 -39.46 10.19
C GLN A 114 28.43 -38.79 9.58
N GLY A 115 29.29 -38.23 10.43
CA GLY A 115 30.54 -37.62 9.99
C GLY A 115 30.39 -36.25 9.32
N ASP A 116 31.39 -35.84 8.55
CA ASP A 116 31.51 -34.48 7.98
C ASP A 116 30.70 -34.34 6.67
N TRP A 117 29.42 -34.65 6.70
CA TRP A 117 28.56 -34.70 5.52
C TRP A 117 28.42 -33.35 4.76
N THR A 118 28.79 -32.25 5.36
CA THR A 118 28.76 -30.92 4.71
C THR A 118 29.97 -30.65 3.83
N LYS A 119 31.02 -31.45 3.94
CA LYS A 119 32.30 -31.27 3.22
C LYS A 119 32.29 -31.92 1.83
N GLU A 120 33.11 -31.39 0.92
CA GLU A 120 33.20 -31.85 -0.47
C GLU A 120 33.51 -33.34 -0.59
N LYS A 121 34.47 -33.81 0.20
CA LYS A 121 35.01 -35.17 0.10
C LYS A 121 34.14 -36.24 0.78
N TYR A 122 32.97 -35.88 1.28
CA TYR A 122 32.06 -36.84 1.88
C TYR A 122 31.49 -37.77 0.81
N ASP A 123 31.48 -39.06 1.07
CA ASP A 123 30.87 -40.06 0.20
C ASP A 123 29.34 -40.08 0.39
N ASP A 124 28.63 -39.51 -0.52
CA ASP A 124 27.14 -39.50 -0.59
C ASP A 124 26.60 -40.51 -1.62
N GLY A 125 27.41 -41.45 -2.05
CA GLY A 125 27.02 -42.47 -3.03
C GLY A 125 25.85 -43.32 -2.60
N SER A 126 25.62 -43.49 -1.30
CA SER A 126 24.49 -44.23 -0.72
C SER A 126 23.21 -43.41 -0.58
N TRP A 127 23.29 -42.08 -0.79
CA TRP A 127 22.13 -41.20 -0.69
C TRP A 127 21.20 -41.33 -1.90
N GLN A 128 19.92 -41.00 -1.70
CA GLN A 128 18.96 -40.99 -2.77
C GLN A 128 19.30 -39.88 -3.79
N GLU A 129 19.01 -40.13 -5.06
CA GLU A 129 19.03 -39.12 -6.09
C GLU A 129 17.63 -38.48 -6.21
N GLY A 130 17.58 -37.15 -6.36
CA GLY A 130 16.34 -36.41 -6.57
C GLY A 130 16.57 -35.05 -7.18
N TYR A 131 15.51 -34.26 -7.16
CA TYR A 131 15.52 -32.90 -7.70
C TYR A 131 14.98 -31.91 -6.65
N GLY A 132 15.70 -30.82 -6.41
CA GLY A 132 15.20 -29.67 -5.65
C GLY A 132 14.25 -28.82 -6.53
N ALA A 133 13.35 -28.02 -5.92
CA ALA A 133 13.16 -27.83 -4.50
C ALA A 133 12.50 -29.04 -3.82
N PHE A 134 12.61 -29.07 -2.48
CA PHE A 134 12.03 -30.09 -1.62
C PHE A 134 10.85 -29.48 -0.84
N GLY A 135 9.82 -30.28 -0.56
CA GLY A 135 8.70 -29.86 0.28
C GLY A 135 7.34 -30.38 -0.18
N ASP A 136 6.29 -29.71 0.33
CA ASP A 136 4.90 -30.03 -0.02
C ASP A 136 4.14 -28.84 -0.63
N ARG A 137 4.81 -27.71 -0.85
CA ARG A 137 4.22 -26.55 -1.52
C ARG A 137 3.72 -26.90 -2.90
N ASN A 138 2.54 -26.40 -3.25
CA ASN A 138 1.95 -26.58 -4.59
C ASN A 138 2.56 -25.59 -5.60
N THR A 139 3.83 -25.77 -5.95
CA THR A 139 4.55 -24.97 -6.94
C THR A 139 5.21 -25.85 -8.00
N GLU A 140 5.40 -25.32 -9.21
CA GLU A 140 6.13 -26.02 -10.27
C GLU A 140 7.60 -26.29 -9.90
N ALA A 141 8.17 -25.52 -9.00
CA ALA A 141 9.54 -25.67 -8.51
C ALA A 141 9.70 -26.88 -7.58
N ASN A 142 8.65 -27.29 -6.87
CA ASN A 142 8.71 -28.38 -5.92
C ASN A 142 8.76 -29.75 -6.63
N LYS A 143 9.88 -30.47 -6.53
CA LYS A 143 10.13 -31.72 -7.25
C LYS A 143 10.22 -32.95 -6.37
N THR A 144 10.83 -32.83 -5.21
CA THR A 144 10.94 -33.94 -4.28
C THR A 144 10.02 -33.72 -3.10
N LYS A 145 9.05 -34.61 -2.92
CA LYS A 145 8.12 -34.52 -1.81
C LYS A 145 8.83 -34.79 -0.49
N TRP A 146 8.70 -33.83 0.40
CA TRP A 146 9.12 -33.93 1.79
C TRP A 146 8.10 -33.17 2.63
N SER A 147 7.59 -33.78 3.68
CA SER A 147 6.55 -33.22 4.53
C SER A 147 6.38 -34.03 5.81
N GLY A 148 5.66 -33.48 6.76
CA GLY A 148 5.34 -34.10 8.04
C GLY A 148 5.93 -33.32 9.20
N ASP A 149 5.25 -33.38 10.35
CA ASP A 149 5.76 -32.74 11.57
C ASP A 149 7.01 -33.47 12.07
N ASP A 150 7.95 -32.74 12.64
CA ASP A 150 9.23 -33.24 13.16
C ASP A 150 10.06 -34.02 12.11
N ALA A 151 10.05 -33.53 10.86
CA ALA A 151 10.67 -34.18 9.70
C ALA A 151 11.94 -33.49 9.24
N ASP A 152 13.01 -34.26 9.02
CA ASP A 152 14.29 -33.78 8.51
C ASP A 152 14.51 -34.10 7.04
N VAL A 153 15.19 -33.18 6.33
CA VAL A 153 15.84 -33.46 5.04
C VAL A 153 17.26 -32.93 5.04
N TYR A 154 18.18 -33.79 4.61
CA TYR A 154 19.60 -33.47 4.39
C TYR A 154 19.87 -33.54 2.89
N ILE A 155 20.41 -32.47 2.33
CA ILE A 155 20.58 -32.27 0.88
C ILE A 155 22.03 -31.97 0.57
N ARG A 156 22.57 -32.59 -0.48
CA ARG A 156 23.92 -32.31 -0.99
C ARG A 156 23.84 -32.04 -2.49
N ARG A 157 23.90 -30.75 -2.84
CA ARG A 157 23.88 -30.30 -4.22
C ARG A 157 25.30 -30.08 -4.75
N HIS A 158 25.72 -30.92 -5.70
CA HIS A 158 26.97 -30.75 -6.42
C HIS A 158 26.79 -29.81 -7.58
N PHE A 159 27.71 -28.90 -7.79
CA PHE A 159 27.70 -27.96 -8.91
C PHE A 159 29.13 -27.61 -9.35
N ASN A 160 29.28 -27.31 -10.63
CA ASN A 160 30.58 -26.99 -11.23
C ASN A 160 30.68 -25.48 -11.51
N VAL A 161 31.78 -24.88 -11.11
CA VAL A 161 32.15 -23.49 -11.40
C VAL A 161 33.25 -23.48 -12.45
N SER A 162 32.93 -23.06 -13.66
CA SER A 162 33.87 -22.97 -14.76
C SER A 162 34.90 -21.86 -14.59
N LYS A 163 34.51 -20.78 -13.95
CA LYS A 163 35.35 -19.59 -13.69
C LYS A 163 34.78 -18.79 -12.52
N ILE A 164 35.63 -18.34 -11.64
CA ILE A 164 35.26 -17.36 -10.61
C ILE A 164 35.51 -15.95 -11.17
N GLU A 165 34.46 -15.13 -11.20
CA GLU A 165 34.58 -13.73 -11.64
C GLU A 165 35.33 -12.90 -10.60
N LYS A 166 36.34 -12.20 -11.07
CA LYS A 166 37.20 -11.38 -10.21
C LYS A 166 36.42 -10.23 -9.58
N ASP A 167 36.64 -10.00 -8.29
CA ASP A 167 36.03 -8.93 -7.50
C ASP A 167 34.48 -8.97 -7.46
N ALA A 168 33.86 -10.08 -7.86
CA ALA A 168 32.44 -10.29 -7.80
C ALA A 168 31.97 -10.52 -6.35
N LYS A 169 30.80 -10.00 -6.03
CA LYS A 169 30.11 -10.33 -4.80
C LYS A 169 29.37 -11.64 -4.96
N ILE A 170 29.60 -12.58 -4.07
CA ILE A 170 28.95 -13.90 -4.11
C ILE A 170 27.81 -13.91 -3.11
N ARG A 171 26.65 -14.41 -3.53
CA ARG A 171 25.45 -14.48 -2.69
C ARG A 171 24.83 -15.85 -2.78
N ILE A 172 24.32 -16.33 -1.65
CA ILE A 172 23.42 -17.48 -1.59
C ILE A 172 22.02 -16.95 -1.42
N VAL A 173 21.11 -17.42 -2.28
CA VAL A 173 19.67 -17.15 -2.22
C VAL A 173 18.99 -18.42 -1.75
N TYR A 174 18.02 -18.29 -0.84
CA TYR A 174 17.36 -19.44 -0.24
C TYR A 174 15.91 -19.12 0.18
N SER A 175 15.10 -20.18 0.20
CA SER A 175 13.75 -20.20 0.75
C SER A 175 13.58 -21.48 1.56
N HIS A 176 12.97 -21.40 2.72
CA HIS A 176 12.79 -22.57 3.60
C HIS A 176 11.59 -22.40 4.55
N ASP A 177 11.22 -23.50 5.15
CA ASP A 177 10.19 -23.67 6.15
C ASP A 177 10.55 -24.90 7.01
N ASP A 178 10.83 -24.86 8.24
CA ASP A 178 11.03 -24.02 9.41
C ASP A 178 12.54 -23.77 9.68
N VAL A 179 13.27 -24.72 10.36
CA VAL A 179 14.69 -24.59 10.70
C VAL A 179 15.56 -24.88 9.48
N PHE A 180 16.51 -24.00 9.21
CA PHE A 180 17.36 -24.15 8.03
C PHE A 180 18.83 -23.83 8.30
N GLU A 181 19.69 -24.76 7.93
CA GLU A 181 21.15 -24.60 7.93
C GLU A 181 21.69 -24.86 6.53
N LEU A 182 22.63 -24.02 6.08
CA LEU A 182 23.24 -24.17 4.76
C LEU A 182 24.76 -24.00 4.85
N TYR A 183 25.47 -24.83 4.11
CA TYR A 183 26.93 -24.92 4.11
C TYR A 183 27.47 -24.86 2.68
N LEU A 184 28.55 -24.14 2.47
CA LEU A 184 29.36 -24.15 1.23
C LEU A 184 30.68 -24.85 1.50
N ASN A 185 30.92 -25.99 0.84
CA ASN A 185 32.14 -26.77 0.96
C ASN A 185 32.55 -27.03 2.43
N GLY A 186 31.60 -27.24 3.31
CA GLY A 186 31.75 -27.49 4.71
C GLY A 186 31.75 -26.27 5.63
N GLU A 187 31.75 -25.06 5.07
CA GLU A 187 31.61 -23.81 5.84
C GLU A 187 30.15 -23.44 6.04
N LYS A 188 29.72 -23.27 7.29
CA LYS A 188 28.33 -22.83 7.59
C LYS A 188 28.11 -21.38 7.12
N ILE A 189 27.15 -21.18 6.28
CA ILE A 189 26.80 -19.86 5.71
C ILE A 189 25.51 -19.33 6.30
N VAL A 190 24.49 -20.18 6.45
CA VAL A 190 23.16 -19.80 6.94
C VAL A 190 22.78 -20.66 8.12
N ASP A 191 22.16 -20.05 9.12
CA ASP A 191 21.51 -20.68 10.26
C ASP A 191 20.36 -19.76 10.69
N THR A 192 19.13 -20.13 10.39
CA THR A 192 17.97 -19.24 10.58
C THR A 192 17.21 -19.49 11.87
N GLY A 193 17.53 -20.62 12.56
CA GLY A 193 16.66 -21.10 13.64
C GLY A 193 15.26 -21.49 13.11
N ASN A 194 14.30 -21.60 14.02
CA ASN A 194 12.91 -21.96 13.67
C ASN A 194 12.15 -20.74 13.15
N THR A 195 12.10 -20.61 11.83
CA THR A 195 11.40 -19.54 11.12
C THR A 195 11.09 -19.93 9.68
N TRP A 196 10.09 -19.30 9.08
CA TRP A 196 9.76 -19.41 7.67
C TRP A 196 10.26 -18.20 6.89
N LEU A 197 11.03 -18.41 5.82
CA LEU A 197 11.62 -17.34 5.01
C LEU A 197 11.58 -17.69 3.52
N ASP A 198 11.16 -16.72 2.69
CA ASP A 198 11.18 -16.85 1.23
C ASP A 198 12.09 -15.81 0.59
N ASP A 199 12.77 -16.21 -0.51
CA ASP A 199 13.62 -15.37 -1.36
C ASP A 199 14.64 -14.51 -0.60
N GLN A 200 15.16 -15.04 0.50
CA GLN A 200 16.21 -14.39 1.27
C GLN A 200 17.57 -14.60 0.62
N PHE A 201 18.48 -13.69 0.90
CA PHE A 201 19.88 -13.88 0.48
C PHE A 201 20.87 -13.49 1.56
N VAL A 202 22.03 -14.12 1.52
CA VAL A 202 23.23 -13.75 2.28
C VAL A 202 24.38 -13.44 1.32
N GLU A 203 25.03 -12.28 1.47
CA GLU A 203 26.28 -11.95 0.79
C GLU A 203 27.42 -12.58 1.56
N LEU A 204 28.23 -13.40 0.88
CA LEU A 204 29.35 -14.10 1.52
C LEU A 204 30.44 -13.11 1.92
N THR A 205 30.96 -13.27 3.12
CA THR A 205 32.20 -12.60 3.53
C THR A 205 33.37 -13.04 2.64
N PRO A 206 34.46 -12.28 2.53
CA PRO A 206 35.60 -12.70 1.76
C PRO A 206 36.16 -14.07 2.17
N ALA A 207 36.12 -14.42 3.46
CA ALA A 207 36.54 -15.72 3.99
C ALA A 207 35.63 -16.87 3.55
N GLN A 208 34.31 -16.64 3.54
CA GLN A 208 33.32 -17.59 3.04
C GLN A 208 33.38 -17.73 1.51
N ALA A 209 33.50 -16.62 0.79
CA ALA A 209 33.67 -16.62 -0.66
C ALA A 209 34.92 -17.38 -1.12
N ALA A 210 36.00 -17.34 -0.35
CA ALA A 210 37.24 -18.09 -0.62
C ALA A 210 37.06 -19.63 -0.50
N LYS A 211 35.91 -20.11 0.00
CA LYS A 211 35.60 -21.55 -0.02
C LYS A 211 35.09 -22.01 -1.39
N LEU A 212 34.56 -21.10 -2.20
CA LEU A 212 34.16 -21.40 -3.58
C LEU A 212 35.42 -21.47 -4.45
N HIS A 213 35.52 -22.50 -5.29
CA HIS A 213 36.66 -22.67 -6.22
C HIS A 213 36.18 -23.10 -7.60
N GLU A 214 37.04 -22.96 -8.59
CA GLU A 214 36.82 -23.50 -9.93
C GLU A 214 36.81 -25.02 -9.86
N GLY A 215 35.92 -25.66 -10.62
CA GLY A 215 35.67 -27.09 -10.54
C GLY A 215 34.43 -27.42 -9.69
N ASP A 216 34.43 -28.60 -9.11
CA ASP A 216 33.30 -29.17 -8.40
C ASP A 216 33.20 -28.60 -6.98
N ASN A 217 32.03 -28.12 -6.61
CA ASN A 217 31.69 -27.59 -5.30
C ASN A 217 30.41 -28.25 -4.78
N VAL A 218 30.19 -28.14 -3.46
CA VAL A 218 29.00 -28.67 -2.80
C VAL A 218 28.34 -27.62 -1.96
N ILE A 219 27.03 -27.41 -2.20
CA ILE A 219 26.15 -26.78 -1.22
C ILE A 219 25.43 -27.88 -0.48
N ALA A 220 25.61 -27.95 0.82
CA ALA A 220 24.91 -28.87 1.70
C ALA A 220 23.87 -28.10 2.54
N ALA A 221 22.68 -28.65 2.70
CA ALA A 221 21.63 -28.05 3.48
C ALA A 221 20.93 -29.08 4.39
N HIS A 222 20.57 -28.64 5.57
CA HIS A 222 19.66 -29.33 6.48
C HIS A 222 18.43 -28.46 6.68
N CYS A 223 17.26 -29.05 6.49
CA CYS A 223 16.01 -28.39 6.83
C CYS A 223 15.19 -29.32 7.72
N HIS A 224 14.68 -28.77 8.83
CA HIS A 224 13.84 -29.48 9.78
C HIS A 224 12.47 -28.80 9.83
N ASN A 225 11.43 -29.53 9.44
CA ASN A 225 10.05 -29.10 9.55
C ASN A 225 9.51 -29.43 10.92
N THR A 226 9.23 -28.41 11.73
CA THR A 226 8.66 -28.59 13.06
C THR A 226 7.18 -28.95 12.99
N THR A 227 6.42 -28.23 12.15
CA THR A 227 4.99 -28.49 11.93
C THR A 227 4.49 -27.72 10.71
N GLY A 228 3.44 -28.21 10.08
CA GLY A 228 2.77 -27.52 8.99
C GLY A 228 3.40 -27.75 7.61
N GLY A 229 3.57 -26.68 6.83
CA GLY A 229 4.15 -26.73 5.51
C GLY A 229 5.66 -26.97 5.55
N ALA A 230 6.23 -27.64 4.56
CA ALA A 230 7.64 -27.91 4.44
C ALA A 230 8.19 -27.35 3.13
N TYR A 231 9.38 -26.72 3.16
CA TYR A 231 10.04 -26.22 1.95
C TYR A 231 11.54 -26.04 2.14
N ALA A 232 12.32 -26.36 1.10
CA ALA A 232 13.74 -26.06 1.01
C ALA A 232 14.19 -25.89 -0.43
N ASP A 233 14.65 -24.69 -0.78
CA ASP A 233 15.28 -24.36 -2.06
C ASP A 233 16.41 -23.37 -1.87
N PHE A 234 17.48 -23.50 -2.66
CA PHE A 234 18.65 -22.64 -2.57
C PHE A 234 19.48 -22.62 -3.84
N GLY A 235 20.19 -21.51 -4.03
CA GLY A 235 21.11 -21.31 -5.15
C GLY A 235 22.28 -20.40 -4.77
N ILE A 236 23.35 -20.45 -5.55
CA ILE A 236 24.51 -19.57 -5.40
C ILE A 236 24.71 -18.74 -6.66
N TYR A 237 24.93 -17.45 -6.46
CA TYR A 237 25.00 -16.46 -7.52
C TYR A 237 26.18 -15.53 -7.29
N TYR A 238 26.60 -14.86 -8.34
CA TYR A 238 27.54 -13.74 -8.22
C TYR A 238 26.98 -12.47 -8.86
N THR A 239 27.40 -11.33 -8.32
CA THR A 239 27.19 -10.02 -8.91
C THR A 239 28.53 -9.53 -9.43
N PRO A 240 28.70 -9.29 -10.73
CA PRO A 240 29.92 -8.75 -11.28
C PRO A 240 30.29 -7.40 -10.65
N ALA A 241 31.58 -7.13 -10.51
CA ALA A 241 32.09 -5.85 -10.02
C ALA A 241 31.91 -4.68 -11.02
N ASN A 242 31.00 -4.79 -11.96
CA ASN A 242 30.77 -3.74 -12.95
C ASN A 242 30.07 -2.55 -12.31
N VAL A 243 30.75 -1.43 -12.32
CA VAL A 243 30.21 -0.13 -11.94
C VAL A 243 29.16 0.30 -12.98
N SER A 244 27.92 0.52 -12.57
CA SER A 244 26.89 1.07 -13.43
C SER A 244 27.30 2.47 -13.94
N LYS A 245 27.04 2.76 -15.21
CA LYS A 245 27.22 4.10 -15.78
C LYS A 245 26.24 5.13 -15.20
N PHE A 246 25.27 4.68 -14.42
CA PHE A 246 24.28 5.49 -13.69
C PHE A 246 24.66 5.72 -12.22
N ASP A 247 25.91 5.52 -11.82
CA ASP A 247 26.36 5.63 -10.44
C ASP A 247 26.32 7.04 -9.86
N ALA A 248 26.47 8.06 -10.70
CA ALA A 248 26.42 9.44 -10.24
C ALA A 248 25.01 9.79 -9.79
N ALA A 249 24.78 9.85 -8.48
CA ALA A 249 23.51 10.27 -7.92
C ALA A 249 23.30 11.78 -8.08
N ALA A 250 22.05 12.18 -8.35
CA ALA A 250 21.62 13.56 -8.26
C ALA A 250 21.61 14.02 -6.78
N GLU A 251 21.92 15.27 -6.51
CA GLU A 251 21.79 15.83 -5.16
C GLU A 251 20.30 16.15 -4.87
N GLN A 252 19.62 15.37 -4.05
CA GLN A 252 18.23 15.63 -3.65
C GLN A 252 18.18 16.81 -2.69
N LEU A 253 17.46 17.87 -3.06
CA LEU A 253 17.32 19.10 -2.28
C LEU A 253 16.04 19.13 -1.45
N SER A 254 14.94 18.54 -1.93
CA SER A 254 13.69 18.48 -1.20
C SER A 254 12.82 17.30 -1.64
N CYS A 255 11.95 16.89 -0.70
CA CYS A 255 10.82 16.01 -0.94
C CYS A 255 9.63 16.57 -0.18
N ASP A 256 8.51 16.81 -0.87
CA ASP A 256 7.25 17.23 -0.27
C ASP A 256 6.16 16.27 -0.74
N VAL A 257 5.39 15.69 0.18
CA VAL A 257 4.31 14.77 -0.14
C VAL A 257 2.98 15.42 0.21
N LEU A 258 2.14 15.58 -0.81
CA LEU A 258 0.77 16.05 -0.68
C LEU A 258 -0.21 14.95 -1.09
N ALA A 259 -1.50 15.22 -0.99
CA ALA A 259 -2.55 14.22 -1.16
C ALA A 259 -2.44 13.45 -2.49
N THR A 260 -2.32 14.14 -3.61
CA THR A 260 -2.26 13.52 -4.94
C THR A 260 -0.84 13.37 -5.49
N SER A 261 0.14 14.09 -4.93
CA SER A 261 1.45 14.25 -5.57
C SER A 261 2.63 14.19 -4.61
N SER A 262 3.74 13.59 -5.08
CA SER A 262 5.05 13.63 -4.43
C SER A 262 6.00 14.51 -5.24
N TYR A 263 6.50 15.58 -4.64
CA TYR A 263 7.33 16.60 -5.27
C TYR A 263 8.79 16.43 -4.86
N TYR A 264 9.67 16.30 -5.82
CA TYR A 264 11.10 16.22 -5.61
C TYR A 264 11.84 17.32 -6.35
N THR A 265 12.90 17.83 -5.71
CA THR A 265 13.83 18.76 -6.34
C THR A 265 15.25 18.21 -6.23
N PHE A 266 15.95 18.16 -7.34
CA PHE A 266 17.33 17.70 -7.44
C PHE A 266 18.23 18.74 -8.06
N LYS A 267 19.53 18.73 -7.69
CA LYS A 267 20.59 19.35 -8.42
C LYS A 267 21.38 18.28 -9.17
N CYS A 268 21.46 18.43 -10.48
CA CYS A 268 22.17 17.53 -11.39
C CYS A 268 23.30 18.31 -12.07
N GLY A 269 24.41 18.49 -11.38
CA GLY A 269 25.51 19.35 -11.84
C GLY A 269 25.05 20.81 -12.01
N PRO A 270 25.11 21.37 -13.25
CA PRO A 270 24.77 22.76 -13.54
C PRO A 270 23.25 22.99 -13.74
N VAL A 271 22.40 21.98 -13.53
CA VAL A 271 20.96 22.12 -13.74
C VAL A 271 20.17 21.69 -12.50
N LYS A 272 18.97 22.25 -12.36
CA LYS A 272 17.96 21.85 -11.38
C LYS A 272 16.90 21.01 -12.09
N LEU A 273 16.57 19.86 -11.50
CA LEU A 273 15.50 18.97 -11.93
C LEU A 273 14.39 18.99 -10.86
N ASN A 274 13.17 19.31 -11.27
CA ASN A 274 11.98 19.06 -10.49
C ASN A 274 11.25 17.84 -11.06
N VAL A 275 10.85 16.90 -10.21
CA VAL A 275 10.06 15.72 -10.60
C VAL A 275 8.83 15.65 -9.72
N VAL A 276 7.69 15.38 -10.33
CA VAL A 276 6.40 15.23 -9.61
C VAL A 276 5.76 13.92 -10.04
N PHE A 277 5.51 13.07 -9.06
CA PHE A 277 4.75 11.83 -9.22
C PHE A 277 3.32 12.09 -8.80
N THR A 278 2.36 12.04 -9.73
CA THR A 278 0.96 12.36 -9.47
C THR A 278 0.05 11.18 -9.79
N ALA A 279 -0.69 10.74 -8.78
CA ALA A 279 -1.85 9.86 -8.94
C ALA A 279 -3.10 10.76 -8.96
N PRO A 280 -3.83 10.90 -10.08
CA PRO A 280 -4.98 11.81 -10.17
C PRO A 280 -6.23 11.22 -9.51
N GLN A 281 -6.10 10.80 -8.25
CA GLN A 281 -7.14 10.20 -7.44
C GLN A 281 -8.09 11.29 -6.90
N LEU A 282 -8.82 11.92 -7.83
CA LEU A 282 -9.77 13.00 -7.53
C LEU A 282 -11.07 12.42 -6.97
N ILE A 283 -11.28 12.54 -5.67
CA ILE A 283 -12.38 11.90 -4.94
C ILE A 283 -13.78 12.38 -5.39
N ASP A 284 -13.84 13.51 -6.07
CA ASP A 284 -15.05 14.09 -6.69
C ASP A 284 -15.27 13.65 -8.16
N ASP A 285 -14.33 12.89 -8.75
CA ASP A 285 -14.38 12.40 -10.13
C ASP A 285 -14.00 10.90 -10.16
N LEU A 286 -15.02 10.03 -10.02
CA LEU A 286 -14.81 8.59 -9.89
C LEU A 286 -14.11 7.94 -11.10
N ASP A 287 -14.22 8.55 -12.29
CA ASP A 287 -13.47 8.10 -13.47
C ASP A 287 -11.97 8.29 -13.27
N LEU A 288 -11.53 9.51 -12.93
CA LEU A 288 -10.12 9.79 -12.66
C LEU A 288 -9.64 9.11 -11.38
N PHE A 289 -10.48 9.08 -10.35
CA PHE A 289 -10.20 8.42 -9.08
C PHE A 289 -9.84 6.94 -9.25
N SER A 290 -10.54 6.23 -10.14
CA SER A 290 -10.35 4.79 -10.37
C SER A 290 -9.41 4.45 -11.52
N THR A 291 -9.01 5.44 -12.35
CA THR A 291 -8.11 5.21 -13.49
C THR A 291 -6.70 4.83 -13.03
N PRO A 292 -6.19 3.65 -13.35
CA PRO A 292 -4.90 3.16 -12.87
C PRO A 292 -3.73 3.69 -13.72
N ILE A 293 -3.65 5.02 -13.86
CA ILE A 293 -2.62 5.73 -14.63
C ILE A 293 -2.07 6.88 -13.80
N ASN A 294 -0.74 6.96 -13.71
CA ASN A 294 -0.04 8.00 -12.98
C ASN A 294 0.83 8.82 -13.92
N TYR A 295 1.04 10.10 -13.56
CA TYR A 295 1.98 10.99 -14.24
C TYR A 295 3.35 10.95 -13.56
N ILE A 296 4.39 10.95 -14.38
CA ILE A 296 5.75 11.32 -13.98
C ILE A 296 6.07 12.61 -14.74
N SER A 297 5.91 13.74 -14.08
CA SER A 297 6.11 15.08 -14.63
C SER A 297 7.48 15.61 -14.23
N TYR A 298 8.16 16.32 -15.13
CA TYR A 298 9.49 16.85 -14.86
C TYR A 298 9.71 18.22 -15.49
N LYS A 299 10.56 19.02 -14.81
CA LYS A 299 11.00 20.35 -15.28
C LYS A 299 12.49 20.49 -15.02
N VAL A 300 13.24 20.86 -16.06
CA VAL A 300 14.68 21.11 -15.98
C VAL A 300 14.97 22.59 -16.22
N THR A 301 15.81 23.17 -15.38
CA THR A 301 16.21 24.58 -15.46
C THR A 301 17.72 24.70 -15.23
N GLY A 302 18.42 25.43 -16.05
CA GLY A 302 19.85 25.72 -15.84
C GLY A 302 20.07 26.59 -14.59
N LEU A 303 21.15 26.34 -13.87
CA LEU A 303 21.53 27.13 -12.70
C LEU A 303 22.44 28.30 -13.04
N ASP A 304 23.07 28.28 -14.21
CA ASP A 304 23.94 29.32 -14.71
C ASP A 304 23.46 29.86 -16.06
N LYS A 305 24.27 30.74 -16.70
CA LYS A 305 23.98 31.37 -17.99
C LYS A 305 24.41 30.54 -19.20
N LYS A 306 25.11 29.40 -18.97
CA LYS A 306 25.54 28.53 -20.04
C LYS A 306 24.38 27.67 -20.50
N LYS A 307 24.40 27.27 -21.77
CA LYS A 307 23.47 26.28 -22.30
C LYS A 307 23.96 24.88 -21.95
N HIS A 308 23.08 24.09 -21.37
CA HIS A 308 23.33 22.71 -21.00
C HIS A 308 22.37 21.80 -21.77
N ASP A 309 22.91 20.81 -22.46
CA ASP A 309 22.12 19.85 -23.23
C ASP A 309 21.61 18.74 -22.28
N VAL A 310 20.28 18.49 -22.30
CA VAL A 310 19.64 17.62 -21.32
C VAL A 310 18.72 16.58 -21.94
N GLN A 311 18.87 15.33 -21.51
CA GLN A 311 18.01 14.21 -21.83
C GLN A 311 17.54 13.52 -20.54
N LEU A 312 16.27 13.14 -20.48
CA LEU A 312 15.69 12.45 -19.33
C LEU A 312 15.30 11.03 -19.73
N LEU A 313 15.77 10.06 -18.97
CA LEU A 313 15.44 8.64 -19.09
C LEU A 313 14.54 8.22 -17.93
N ILE A 314 13.47 7.48 -18.23
CA ILE A 314 12.71 6.67 -17.28
C ILE A 314 12.70 5.24 -17.79
N THR A 315 13.01 4.27 -16.91
CA THR A 315 12.80 2.85 -17.20
C THR A 315 11.89 2.24 -16.16
N THR A 316 11.15 1.21 -16.54
CA THR A 316 10.38 0.38 -15.63
C THR A 316 10.52 -1.08 -16.01
N SER A 317 10.46 -1.96 -15.01
CA SER A 317 10.59 -3.40 -15.22
C SER A 317 9.23 -4.06 -15.42
N PRO A 318 9.12 -5.12 -16.24
CA PRO A 318 7.98 -6.03 -16.27
C PRO A 318 7.67 -6.69 -14.92
N GLU A 319 8.58 -6.62 -13.93
CA GLU A 319 8.30 -7.03 -12.53
C GLU A 319 7.02 -6.39 -11.98
N LEU A 320 6.62 -5.22 -12.49
CA LEU A 320 5.38 -4.56 -12.11
C LEU A 320 4.13 -5.40 -12.39
N ALA A 321 4.23 -6.40 -13.27
CA ALA A 321 3.11 -7.23 -13.74
C ALA A 321 3.28 -8.73 -13.40
N VAL A 322 4.12 -9.06 -12.44
CA VAL A 322 4.32 -10.45 -11.96
C VAL A 322 4.23 -10.52 -10.45
N ASN A 323 3.81 -11.66 -9.92
CA ASN A 323 3.93 -11.97 -8.50
C ASN A 323 5.35 -12.44 -8.16
N SER A 324 5.93 -13.28 -9.01
CA SER A 324 7.31 -13.77 -8.87
C SER A 324 8.13 -13.43 -10.11
N SER A 325 9.39 -13.06 -9.93
CA SER A 325 10.34 -12.80 -11.00
C SER A 325 10.64 -14.03 -11.87
N SER A 326 10.22 -15.22 -11.44
CA SER A 326 10.31 -16.46 -12.23
C SER A 326 9.19 -16.64 -13.24
N GLN A 327 8.11 -15.84 -13.17
CA GLN A 327 6.99 -15.93 -14.10
C GLN A 327 7.37 -15.44 -15.50
N PRO A 328 7.05 -16.20 -16.56
CA PRO A 328 7.34 -15.79 -17.93
C PRO A 328 6.43 -14.62 -18.33
N THR A 329 7.02 -13.61 -18.97
CA THR A 329 6.30 -12.43 -19.47
C THR A 329 6.46 -12.25 -20.96
N VAL A 330 5.60 -11.42 -21.54
CA VAL A 330 5.68 -10.93 -22.90
C VAL A 330 5.72 -9.40 -22.85
N SER A 331 6.60 -8.82 -23.66
CA SER A 331 6.69 -7.36 -23.81
C SER A 331 6.63 -7.01 -25.29
N ASN A 332 5.88 -5.98 -25.64
CA ASN A 332 5.76 -5.50 -27.02
C ASN A 332 5.53 -3.99 -27.12
N THR A 333 5.81 -3.44 -28.29
CA THR A 333 5.54 -2.05 -28.64
C THR A 333 4.22 -1.99 -29.43
N LEU A 334 3.38 -1.04 -29.06
CA LEU A 334 2.10 -0.79 -29.72
C LEU A 334 2.05 0.66 -30.22
N SER A 335 1.30 0.88 -31.29
CA SER A 335 1.00 2.24 -31.78
C SER A 335 -0.50 2.39 -31.91
N LYS A 336 -1.07 3.43 -31.29
CA LYS A 336 -2.50 3.75 -31.38
C LYS A 336 -2.71 5.26 -31.33
N GLY A 337 -3.50 5.79 -32.26
CA GLY A 337 -3.81 7.23 -32.31
C GLY A 337 -2.59 8.13 -32.46
N GLY A 338 -1.53 7.68 -33.16
CA GLY A 338 -0.27 8.43 -33.35
C GLY A 338 0.67 8.38 -32.13
N MET A 339 0.30 7.71 -31.06
CA MET A 339 1.11 7.53 -29.85
C MET A 339 1.62 6.10 -29.75
N LYS A 340 2.83 5.97 -29.17
CA LYS A 340 3.44 4.67 -28.88
C LYS A 340 3.25 4.28 -27.43
N TYR A 341 3.18 2.99 -27.21
CA TYR A 341 3.03 2.37 -25.90
C TYR A 341 3.98 1.18 -25.79
N LEU A 342 4.67 1.07 -24.69
CA LEU A 342 5.33 -0.17 -24.28
C LEU A 342 4.40 -0.90 -23.35
N LYS A 343 4.25 -2.21 -23.55
CA LYS A 343 3.36 -3.08 -22.81
C LYS A 343 4.11 -4.30 -22.32
N ALA A 344 3.92 -4.71 -21.07
CA ALA A 344 4.44 -5.97 -20.55
C ALA A 344 3.45 -6.62 -19.57
N GLY A 345 3.44 -7.96 -19.53
CA GLY A 345 2.62 -8.74 -18.62
C GLY A 345 2.97 -10.21 -18.67
N THR A 346 2.40 -11.02 -17.77
CA THR A 346 2.58 -12.47 -17.78
C THR A 346 2.00 -13.10 -19.04
N ILE A 347 2.59 -14.20 -19.49
CA ILE A 347 2.03 -15.00 -20.59
C ILE A 347 0.72 -15.66 -20.15
N LYS A 348 0.70 -16.22 -18.93
CA LYS A 348 -0.49 -16.83 -18.34
C LYS A 348 -1.34 -15.75 -17.66
N GLN A 349 -2.41 -15.37 -18.30
CA GLN A 349 -3.35 -14.38 -17.78
C GLN A 349 -4.41 -15.07 -16.89
N ALA A 350 -4.03 -15.44 -15.67
CA ALA A 350 -4.90 -16.12 -14.71
C ALA A 350 -5.68 -15.08 -13.87
N TYR A 351 -6.70 -14.46 -14.47
CA TYR A 351 -7.46 -13.36 -13.87
C TYR A 351 -8.04 -13.72 -12.50
N CYS A 352 -7.65 -12.97 -11.46
CA CYS A 352 -8.12 -13.17 -10.09
C CYS A 352 -8.03 -14.61 -9.56
N ALA A 353 -7.13 -15.44 -10.10
CA ALA A 353 -7.10 -16.87 -9.81
C ALA A 353 -6.46 -17.18 -8.45
N THR A 354 -5.52 -16.37 -8.01
CA THR A 354 -4.85 -16.50 -6.72
C THR A 354 -5.31 -15.42 -5.76
N ALA A 355 -5.63 -15.81 -4.53
CA ALA A 355 -6.05 -14.90 -3.46
C ALA A 355 -5.17 -15.16 -2.24
N ALA A 356 -4.48 -14.13 -1.76
CA ALA A 356 -3.66 -14.17 -0.55
C ALA A 356 -3.25 -12.74 -0.15
N ASP A 357 -2.63 -12.60 1.04
CA ASP A 357 -2.21 -11.29 1.53
C ASP A 357 -1.02 -10.71 0.76
N LEU A 358 0.16 -11.32 0.88
CA LEU A 358 1.44 -10.74 0.42
C LEU A 358 1.75 -10.99 -1.07
N ILE A 359 0.75 -11.25 -1.90
CA ILE A 359 0.94 -11.46 -3.34
C ILE A 359 0.84 -10.16 -4.12
N CYS A 360 1.53 -10.13 -5.26
CA CYS A 360 1.38 -9.10 -6.28
C CYS A 360 0.51 -9.61 -7.44
N GLN A 361 -0.03 -8.69 -8.20
CA GLN A 361 -0.81 -9.01 -9.39
C GLN A 361 0.08 -9.69 -10.46
N ASP A 362 -0.37 -10.80 -11.02
CA ASP A 362 0.32 -11.57 -12.04
C ASP A 362 -0.54 -11.81 -13.31
N TRP A 363 -1.50 -10.93 -13.52
CA TRP A 363 -2.31 -10.83 -14.74
C TRP A 363 -2.48 -9.37 -15.14
N GLY A 364 -3.00 -9.13 -16.35
CA GLY A 364 -3.07 -7.78 -16.90
C GLY A 364 -1.71 -7.30 -17.41
N TYR A 365 -1.57 -6.01 -17.62
CA TYR A 365 -0.42 -5.44 -18.31
C TYR A 365 -0.03 -4.08 -17.76
N VAL A 366 1.26 -3.90 -17.50
CA VAL A 366 1.84 -2.58 -17.28
C VAL A 366 2.11 -1.89 -18.61
N TYR A 367 1.90 -0.58 -18.64
CA TYR A 367 2.16 0.29 -19.79
C TYR A 367 3.04 1.46 -19.41
N LEU A 368 3.98 1.82 -20.30
CA LEU A 368 4.71 3.07 -20.29
C LEU A 368 4.49 3.77 -21.62
N THR A 369 4.16 5.07 -21.64
CA THR A 369 3.81 5.78 -22.87
C THR A 369 4.28 7.23 -22.87
N GLN A 370 4.34 7.80 -24.07
CA GLN A 370 4.72 9.19 -24.32
C GLN A 370 3.68 10.17 -23.78
N GLY A 371 4.13 11.31 -23.24
CA GLY A 371 3.33 12.52 -23.05
C GLY A 371 3.21 13.33 -24.34
N ALA A 372 4.25 13.31 -25.20
CA ALA A 372 4.30 13.96 -26.51
C ALA A 372 4.93 13.04 -27.56
N SER A 373 4.50 13.16 -28.82
CA SER A 373 4.86 12.23 -29.90
C SER A 373 6.35 12.24 -30.29
N ASN A 374 7.10 13.27 -29.92
CA ASN A 374 8.55 13.37 -30.21
C ASN A 374 9.43 12.63 -29.20
N GLN A 375 8.88 12.07 -28.15
CA GLN A 375 9.60 11.30 -27.14
C GLN A 375 9.87 9.88 -27.65
N GLN A 376 10.97 9.28 -27.18
CA GLN A 376 11.40 7.95 -27.60
C GLN A 376 10.91 6.88 -26.64
N LEU A 377 10.60 5.71 -27.18
CA LEU A 377 10.29 4.51 -26.42
C LEU A 377 11.08 3.32 -26.97
N SER A 378 11.56 2.44 -26.09
CA SER A 378 12.24 1.20 -26.48
C SER A 378 12.03 0.10 -25.44
N LEU A 379 11.91 -1.13 -25.93
CA LEU A 379 12.06 -2.35 -25.17
C LEU A 379 13.45 -2.90 -25.39
N ASN A 380 14.24 -3.05 -24.35
CA ASN A 380 15.57 -3.66 -24.45
C ASN A 380 16.07 -4.11 -23.07
N SER A 381 17.20 -4.85 -23.02
CA SER A 381 17.83 -5.14 -21.73
C SER A 381 18.26 -3.82 -21.05
N GLU A 382 18.18 -3.79 -19.73
CA GLU A 382 18.62 -2.59 -18.97
C GLU A 382 20.05 -2.20 -19.29
N LEU A 383 20.94 -3.18 -19.49
CA LEU A 383 22.34 -2.93 -19.84
C LEU A 383 22.49 -2.22 -21.19
N GLU A 384 21.73 -2.63 -22.21
CA GLU A 384 21.83 -2.00 -23.52
C GLU A 384 21.24 -0.59 -23.53
N ILE A 385 20.15 -0.38 -22.76
CA ILE A 385 19.58 0.96 -22.52
C ILE A 385 20.62 1.83 -21.82
N GLU A 386 21.24 1.36 -20.74
CA GLU A 386 22.26 2.10 -20.00
C GLU A 386 23.45 2.47 -20.90
N ASN A 387 23.98 1.51 -21.67
CA ASN A 387 25.11 1.73 -22.55
C ASN A 387 24.79 2.76 -23.65
N THR A 388 23.66 2.60 -24.32
CA THR A 388 23.27 3.48 -25.44
C THR A 388 22.93 4.87 -24.94
N PHE A 389 22.11 4.99 -23.87
CA PHE A 389 21.74 6.28 -23.31
C PHE A 389 22.95 7.04 -22.77
N SER A 390 23.84 6.36 -22.04
CA SER A 390 25.06 7.00 -21.52
C SER A 390 25.96 7.54 -22.62
N ALA A 391 26.08 6.81 -23.71
CA ALA A 391 26.93 7.24 -24.86
C ALA A 391 26.28 8.37 -25.69
N THR A 392 24.97 8.28 -25.95
CA THR A 392 24.32 9.08 -27.00
C THR A 392 23.19 9.97 -26.52
N GLY A 393 22.62 9.70 -25.34
CA GLY A 393 21.37 10.33 -24.86
C GLY A 393 20.09 9.80 -25.54
N ASN A 394 20.18 8.74 -26.33
CA ASN A 394 19.08 8.12 -27.05
C ASN A 394 18.85 6.68 -26.58
N LEU A 395 17.76 6.06 -27.03
CA LEU A 395 17.46 4.67 -26.77
C LEU A 395 17.98 3.75 -27.91
N PRO A 396 18.31 2.48 -27.58
CA PRO A 396 18.57 1.47 -28.61
C PRO A 396 17.28 1.12 -29.35
N THR A 397 17.41 0.46 -30.50
CA THR A 397 16.27 -0.09 -31.24
C THR A 397 15.53 -1.11 -30.39
N SER A 398 14.21 -1.01 -30.37
CA SER A 398 13.34 -1.90 -29.57
C SER A 398 13.50 -3.36 -30.01
N LYS A 399 13.59 -4.26 -29.03
CA LYS A 399 13.58 -5.71 -29.21
C LYS A 399 12.37 -6.28 -28.47
N GLU A 400 11.47 -6.93 -29.23
CA GLU A 400 10.34 -7.61 -28.63
C GLU A 400 10.74 -9.04 -28.27
N GLU A 401 10.41 -9.45 -27.06
CA GLU A 401 10.83 -10.74 -26.54
C GLU A 401 9.75 -11.38 -25.68
N VAL A 402 9.70 -12.73 -25.75
CA VAL A 402 8.95 -13.59 -24.83
C VAL A 402 9.97 -14.29 -23.96
N ARG A 403 9.95 -14.04 -22.66
CA ARG A 403 10.95 -14.60 -21.74
C ARG A 403 10.33 -15.12 -20.45
N ALA A 404 10.97 -16.14 -19.89
CA ALA A 404 10.89 -16.40 -18.46
C ALA A 404 11.95 -15.56 -17.74
N PHE A 405 11.53 -14.76 -16.75
CA PHE A 405 12.45 -13.87 -16.06
C PHE A 405 13.33 -14.56 -15.06
N LYS A 406 14.60 -14.25 -15.10
CA LYS A 406 15.44 -14.14 -13.89
C LYS A 406 16.45 -13.01 -14.08
N ASN A 407 16.21 -11.98 -13.30
CA ASN A 407 17.13 -10.94 -12.82
C ASN A 407 17.98 -10.14 -13.82
N VAL A 408 18.50 -10.66 -14.90
CA VAL A 408 19.57 -9.97 -15.66
C VAL A 408 19.14 -9.54 -17.03
N ASP A 409 18.17 -10.24 -17.60
CA ASP A 409 17.78 -10.11 -19.00
C ASP A 409 16.37 -9.59 -19.19
N MET A 410 15.79 -8.98 -18.17
CA MET A 410 14.47 -8.35 -18.29
C MET A 410 14.49 -7.27 -19.35
N PRO A 411 13.57 -7.31 -20.35
CA PRO A 411 13.40 -6.20 -21.25
C PRO A 411 12.74 -5.04 -20.48
N ALA A 412 13.53 -4.06 -20.08
CA ALA A 412 13.00 -2.85 -19.48
C ALA A 412 12.17 -2.07 -20.50
N LEU A 413 11.09 -1.46 -20.03
CA LEU A 413 10.30 -0.49 -20.76
C LEU A 413 10.97 0.87 -20.57
N ALA A 414 11.57 1.42 -21.61
CA ALA A 414 12.35 2.64 -21.53
C ALA A 414 11.72 3.80 -22.29
N PHE A 415 11.76 4.95 -21.68
CA PHE A 415 11.29 6.23 -22.18
C PHE A 415 12.43 7.24 -22.14
N VAL A 416 12.63 8.01 -23.22
CA VAL A 416 13.57 9.13 -23.25
C VAL A 416 12.89 10.37 -23.82
N ASP A 417 13.10 11.48 -23.14
CA ASP A 417 12.77 12.82 -23.63
C ASP A 417 14.06 13.62 -23.86
N ASN A 418 14.29 14.01 -25.10
CA ASN A 418 15.37 14.92 -25.44
C ASN A 418 14.87 16.36 -25.31
N LEU A 419 15.15 16.97 -24.17
CA LEU A 419 14.69 18.31 -23.82
C LEU A 419 15.50 19.42 -24.51
N GLY A 420 16.62 19.06 -25.12
CA GLY A 420 17.54 20.02 -25.73
C GLY A 420 18.22 20.93 -24.70
N SER A 421 18.50 22.17 -25.07
CA SER A 421 19.29 23.07 -24.22
C SER A 421 18.45 23.84 -23.20
N VAL A 422 18.96 23.93 -21.98
CA VAL A 422 18.45 24.76 -20.89
C VAL A 422 19.53 25.71 -20.35
N ASP A 423 19.12 26.85 -19.81
CA ASP A 423 19.98 27.80 -19.11
C ASP A 423 19.19 28.45 -17.97
N LYS A 424 19.77 29.42 -17.26
CA LYS A 424 19.10 30.11 -16.13
C LYS A 424 17.78 30.81 -16.55
N LYS A 425 17.60 31.13 -17.84
CA LYS A 425 16.41 31.82 -18.35
C LYS A 425 15.45 30.86 -19.07
N THR A 426 15.94 29.71 -19.50
CA THR A 426 15.20 28.75 -20.32
C THR A 426 15.02 27.47 -19.58
N SER A 427 13.79 27.16 -19.21
CA SER A 427 13.43 25.85 -18.65
C SER A 427 12.67 25.02 -19.68
N LYS A 428 12.71 23.71 -19.52
CA LYS A 428 11.94 22.72 -20.28
C LYS A 428 11.17 21.82 -19.33
N SER A 429 9.93 21.52 -19.67
CA SER A 429 9.08 20.64 -18.89
C SER A 429 8.25 19.75 -19.79
N ASN A 430 7.98 18.54 -19.30
CA ASN A 430 7.14 17.56 -19.98
C ASN A 430 6.71 16.48 -18.97
N PHE A 431 6.06 15.41 -19.44
CA PHE A 431 5.66 14.27 -18.63
C PHE A 431 5.68 12.97 -19.45
N THR A 432 5.66 11.86 -18.75
CA THR A 432 5.33 10.52 -19.26
C THR A 432 4.22 9.93 -18.40
N LEU A 433 3.57 8.90 -18.89
CA LEU A 433 2.48 8.21 -18.22
C LEU A 433 2.86 6.74 -18.02
N ILE A 434 2.61 6.26 -16.81
CA ILE A 434 2.71 4.84 -16.45
C ILE A 434 1.34 4.36 -15.94
N GLY A 435 0.88 3.20 -16.40
CA GLY A 435 -0.44 2.70 -16.02
C GLY A 435 -0.52 1.18 -16.08
N TYR A 436 -1.62 0.65 -15.56
CA TYR A 436 -1.88 -0.77 -15.50
C TYR A 436 -3.30 -1.08 -15.99
N ASP A 437 -3.43 -2.03 -16.90
CA ASP A 437 -4.72 -2.58 -17.30
C ASP A 437 -4.83 -4.01 -16.72
N ASP A 438 -5.60 -4.16 -15.69
CA ASP A 438 -5.84 -5.45 -15.04
C ASP A 438 -6.86 -6.32 -15.79
N VAL A 439 -7.47 -5.79 -16.84
CA VAL A 439 -8.46 -6.44 -17.72
C VAL A 439 -9.72 -6.88 -16.97
N TRP A 440 -9.54 -7.63 -15.88
CA TRP A 440 -10.51 -8.00 -14.88
C TRP A 440 -9.95 -7.66 -13.51
N SER A 441 -10.62 -6.78 -12.78
CA SER A 441 -10.07 -6.15 -11.59
C SER A 441 -10.31 -6.94 -10.32
N ILE A 442 -11.45 -7.62 -10.23
CA ILE A 442 -11.87 -8.33 -9.02
C ILE A 442 -12.91 -9.41 -9.39
N MET A 443 -12.99 -10.45 -8.59
CA MET A 443 -14.07 -11.42 -8.65
C MET A 443 -15.08 -11.10 -7.53
N TYR A 444 -16.32 -10.85 -7.89
CA TYR A 444 -17.40 -10.61 -6.94
C TYR A 444 -18.54 -11.61 -7.16
N LEU A 445 -18.82 -12.41 -6.13
CA LEU A 445 -19.83 -13.47 -6.14
C LEU A 445 -19.64 -14.40 -7.35
N TYR A 446 -18.41 -14.85 -7.57
CA TYR A 446 -17.96 -15.74 -8.64
C TYR A 446 -18.04 -15.16 -10.06
N GLU A 447 -18.27 -13.85 -10.19
CA GLU A 447 -18.26 -13.14 -11.47
C GLU A 447 -17.07 -12.16 -11.53
N LEU A 448 -16.31 -12.21 -12.62
CA LEU A 448 -15.24 -11.26 -12.88
C LEU A 448 -15.82 -9.88 -13.19
N ARG A 449 -15.27 -8.85 -12.59
CA ARG A 449 -15.67 -7.44 -12.75
C ARG A 449 -14.49 -6.60 -13.22
N LYS A 450 -14.80 -5.65 -14.09
CA LYS A 450 -13.86 -4.62 -14.52
C LYS A 450 -13.80 -3.48 -13.51
N GLY A 451 -12.68 -2.79 -13.46
CA GLY A 451 -12.57 -1.54 -12.71
C GLY A 451 -13.57 -0.49 -13.22
N TYR A 452 -14.04 0.36 -12.34
CA TYR A 452 -15.06 1.39 -12.63
C TYR A 452 -14.70 2.24 -13.86
N TRP A 453 -13.43 2.66 -13.98
CA TRP A 453 -12.92 3.47 -15.09
C TRP A 453 -13.16 2.88 -16.48
N ALA A 454 -13.26 1.56 -16.55
CA ALA A 454 -13.43 0.84 -17.82
C ALA A 454 -14.90 0.81 -18.31
N HIS A 455 -15.86 1.25 -17.49
CA HIS A 455 -17.30 1.28 -17.82
C HIS A 455 -17.76 -0.01 -18.50
N ASP A 456 -17.52 -1.16 -17.85
CA ASP A 456 -17.79 -2.50 -18.40
C ASP A 456 -17.09 -2.80 -19.74
N GLY A 457 -15.93 -2.17 -19.97
CA GLY A 457 -15.13 -2.35 -21.18
C GLY A 457 -15.49 -1.41 -22.34
N LYS A 458 -16.36 -0.43 -22.12
CA LYS A 458 -16.64 0.63 -23.11
C LYS A 458 -15.47 1.61 -23.25
N VAL A 459 -14.66 1.77 -22.21
CA VAL A 459 -13.45 2.58 -22.19
C VAL A 459 -12.23 1.65 -22.15
N THR A 460 -11.34 1.81 -23.12
CA THR A 460 -10.09 1.06 -23.14
C THR A 460 -8.99 1.80 -22.40
N ILE A 461 -7.93 1.10 -22.02
CA ILE A 461 -6.76 1.74 -21.37
C ILE A 461 -6.15 2.84 -22.28
N PHE A 462 -6.23 2.69 -23.61
CA PHE A 462 -5.74 3.70 -24.54
C PHE A 462 -6.62 4.95 -24.54
N ASP A 463 -7.92 4.82 -24.39
CA ASP A 463 -8.85 5.96 -24.25
C ASP A 463 -8.54 6.70 -22.95
N ALA A 464 -8.30 5.96 -21.85
CA ALA A 464 -7.90 6.52 -20.57
C ALA A 464 -6.55 7.29 -20.68
N PHE A 465 -5.51 6.70 -21.29
CA PHE A 465 -4.25 7.39 -21.54
C PHE A 465 -4.44 8.66 -22.37
N ASN A 466 -5.27 8.61 -23.41
CA ASN A 466 -5.55 9.78 -24.25
C ASN A 466 -6.30 10.87 -23.48
N LYS A 467 -7.29 10.50 -22.64
CA LYS A 467 -8.01 11.43 -21.76
C LYS A 467 -7.02 12.15 -20.82
N LEU A 468 -6.13 11.40 -20.14
CA LEU A 468 -5.15 11.99 -19.23
C LEU A 468 -4.15 12.89 -19.96
N ARG A 469 -3.62 12.43 -21.10
CA ARG A 469 -2.65 13.19 -21.91
C ARG A 469 -3.22 14.51 -22.41
N ASN A 470 -4.42 14.48 -22.96
CA ASN A 470 -5.06 15.66 -23.56
C ASN A 470 -5.54 16.68 -22.51
N ASN A 471 -5.81 16.23 -21.29
CA ASN A 471 -6.32 17.08 -20.22
C ASN A 471 -5.26 17.32 -19.11
N TYR A 472 -3.97 17.12 -19.40
CA TYR A 472 -2.89 17.19 -18.41
C TYR A 472 -2.98 18.45 -17.53
N ASN A 473 -3.10 19.63 -18.12
CA ASN A 473 -3.10 20.89 -17.37
C ASN A 473 -4.32 21.02 -16.45
N ASP A 474 -5.51 20.65 -16.94
CA ASP A 474 -6.74 20.65 -16.14
C ASP A 474 -6.64 19.68 -14.97
N ILE A 475 -6.21 18.45 -15.24
CA ILE A 475 -6.08 17.41 -14.22
C ILE A 475 -5.05 17.82 -13.16
N MET A 476 -3.88 18.34 -13.56
CA MET A 476 -2.86 18.82 -12.63
C MET A 476 -3.35 20.00 -11.77
N GLN A 477 -4.16 20.89 -12.33
CA GLN A 477 -4.76 21.99 -11.61
C GLN A 477 -5.79 21.48 -10.56
N ARG A 478 -6.62 20.51 -10.94
CA ARG A 478 -7.58 19.87 -10.03
C ARG A 478 -6.87 19.09 -8.91
N CYS A 479 -5.82 18.34 -9.24
CA CYS A 479 -4.97 17.68 -8.24
C CYS A 479 -4.40 18.69 -7.24
N ARG A 480 -3.82 19.79 -7.73
CA ARG A 480 -3.31 20.85 -6.88
C ARG A 480 -4.40 21.46 -5.97
N LYS A 481 -5.60 21.65 -6.52
CA LYS A 481 -6.75 22.15 -5.75
C LYS A 481 -7.15 21.19 -4.65
N LEU A 482 -7.17 19.90 -4.94
CA LEU A 482 -7.47 18.86 -3.94
C LEU A 482 -6.38 18.80 -2.88
N ASP A 483 -5.10 18.86 -3.26
CA ASP A 483 -3.97 18.93 -2.33
C ASP A 483 -4.13 20.10 -1.34
N GLU A 484 -4.53 21.28 -1.84
CA GLU A 484 -4.81 22.46 -1.01
C GLU A 484 -6.00 22.23 -0.10
N THR A 485 -7.09 21.67 -0.61
CA THR A 485 -8.31 21.42 0.17
C THR A 485 -8.04 20.45 1.33
N ILE A 486 -7.40 19.32 1.04
CA ILE A 486 -7.05 18.31 2.06
C ILE A 486 -6.14 18.90 3.14
N TYR A 487 -5.09 19.62 2.72
CA TYR A 487 -4.17 20.23 3.65
C TYR A 487 -4.85 21.31 4.51
N ASP A 488 -5.59 22.21 3.89
CA ASP A 488 -6.17 23.38 4.57
C ASP A 488 -7.32 22.98 5.52
N ASP A 489 -8.14 21.98 5.16
CA ASP A 489 -9.16 21.42 6.04
C ASP A 489 -8.51 20.81 7.30
N ALA A 490 -7.48 19.99 7.12
CA ALA A 490 -6.78 19.37 8.23
C ALA A 490 -5.97 20.40 9.05
N PHE A 491 -5.36 21.40 8.40
CA PHE A 491 -4.65 22.48 9.09
C PHE A 491 -5.60 23.30 9.98
N LYS A 492 -6.77 23.62 9.50
CA LYS A 492 -7.81 24.32 10.26
C LYS A 492 -8.24 23.50 11.48
N ALA A 493 -8.42 22.20 11.29
CA ALA A 493 -8.89 21.30 12.34
C ALA A 493 -7.85 21.01 13.42
N GLY A 494 -6.59 20.74 13.05
CA GLY A 494 -5.58 20.24 14.00
C GLY A 494 -4.19 20.85 13.88
N GLY A 495 -3.98 21.79 12.96
CA GLY A 495 -2.70 22.49 12.76
C GLY A 495 -1.76 21.74 11.81
N LYS A 496 -0.51 22.20 11.74
CA LYS A 496 0.46 21.81 10.71
C LYS A 496 0.80 20.32 10.70
N GLU A 497 1.17 19.74 11.83
CA GLU A 497 1.56 18.34 11.94
C GLU A 497 0.43 17.42 11.51
N TYR A 498 -0.78 17.73 11.94
CA TYR A 498 -1.99 17.00 11.55
C TYR A 498 -2.27 17.10 10.04
N ALA A 499 -2.13 18.29 9.45
CA ALA A 499 -2.31 18.48 8.01
C ALA A 499 -1.30 17.68 7.18
N GLU A 500 -0.05 17.62 7.62
CA GLU A 500 1.00 16.87 6.94
C GLU A 500 0.78 15.35 7.04
N ILE A 501 0.33 14.84 8.20
CA ILE A 501 -0.05 13.42 8.37
C ILE A 501 -1.21 13.06 7.43
N CYS A 502 -2.29 13.86 7.42
CA CYS A 502 -3.43 13.64 6.55
C CYS A 502 -3.03 13.66 5.06
N SER A 503 -2.23 14.66 4.65
CA SER A 503 -1.75 14.74 3.27
C SER A 503 -0.94 13.50 2.86
N GLY A 504 -0.07 13.01 3.74
CA GLY A 504 0.72 11.79 3.50
C GLY A 504 -0.14 10.51 3.44
N ALA A 505 -1.23 10.47 4.20
CA ALA A 505 -2.11 9.30 4.31
C ALA A 505 -3.09 9.14 3.13
N TYR A 506 -3.41 10.21 2.40
CA TYR A 506 -4.48 10.22 1.41
C TYR A 506 -4.33 9.13 0.35
N ARG A 507 -3.20 9.12 -0.40
CA ARG A 507 -2.98 8.14 -1.47
C ARG A 507 -2.96 6.71 -0.96
N GLN A 508 -2.42 6.47 0.23
CA GLN A 508 -2.42 5.14 0.83
C GLN A 508 -3.84 4.67 1.12
N THR A 509 -4.66 5.52 1.72
CA THR A 509 -6.05 5.20 2.02
C THR A 509 -6.83 4.83 0.75
N ILE A 510 -6.69 5.65 -0.31
CA ILE A 510 -7.37 5.39 -1.57
C ILE A 510 -6.85 4.10 -2.24
N SER A 511 -5.53 3.96 -2.35
CA SER A 511 -4.90 2.83 -3.06
C SER A 511 -4.98 1.49 -2.33
N ALA A 512 -5.51 1.47 -1.10
CA ALA A 512 -5.86 0.22 -0.43
C ALA A 512 -7.20 -0.36 -0.89
N HIS A 513 -7.85 0.25 -1.89
CA HIS A 513 -9.18 -0.13 -2.36
C HIS A 513 -9.21 -0.35 -3.88
N LYS A 514 -10.27 -1.02 -4.32
CA LYS A 514 -10.64 -1.19 -5.73
C LYS A 514 -12.08 -0.73 -5.95
N LEU A 515 -12.27 0.19 -6.91
CA LEU A 515 -13.58 0.70 -7.29
C LEU A 515 -14.10 -0.03 -8.52
N PHE A 516 -15.34 -0.52 -8.46
CA PHE A 516 -16.01 -1.23 -9.55
C PHE A 516 -17.54 -1.14 -9.41
N THR A 517 -18.28 -1.75 -10.34
CA THR A 517 -19.74 -1.88 -10.24
C THR A 517 -20.15 -3.35 -10.26
N ASP A 518 -21.24 -3.67 -9.56
CA ASP A 518 -21.86 -4.99 -9.67
C ASP A 518 -22.74 -5.10 -10.97
N ASN A 519 -23.38 -6.25 -11.14
CA ASN A 519 -24.26 -6.51 -12.30
C ASN A 519 -25.55 -5.68 -12.30
N LYS A 520 -25.88 -4.99 -11.22
CA LYS A 520 -27.01 -4.07 -11.11
C LYS A 520 -26.57 -2.61 -11.32
N GLY A 521 -25.27 -2.37 -11.58
CA GLY A 521 -24.68 -1.04 -11.75
C GLY A 521 -24.47 -0.28 -10.43
N ARG A 522 -24.55 -0.95 -9.27
CA ARG A 522 -24.28 -0.32 -7.97
C ARG A 522 -22.78 -0.17 -7.77
N LEU A 523 -22.39 0.98 -7.23
CA LEU A 523 -21.01 1.26 -6.89
C LEU A 523 -20.54 0.36 -5.75
N LEU A 524 -19.39 -0.28 -5.92
CA LEU A 524 -18.69 -1.07 -4.91
C LEU A 524 -17.25 -0.60 -4.80
N PHE A 525 -16.76 -0.44 -3.56
CA PHE A 525 -15.43 0.09 -3.27
C PHE A 525 -14.77 -0.76 -2.20
N PHE A 526 -14.05 -1.80 -2.64
CA PHE A 526 -13.56 -2.83 -1.74
C PHE A 526 -12.12 -2.61 -1.30
N SER A 527 -11.92 -2.62 -0.01
CA SER A 527 -10.58 -2.63 0.60
C SER A 527 -9.91 -3.99 0.42
N LYS A 528 -8.57 -3.96 0.40
CA LYS A 528 -7.74 -5.13 0.70
C LYS A 528 -7.09 -4.90 2.06
N GLU A 529 -7.20 -5.85 2.95
CA GLU A 529 -6.51 -5.85 4.23
C GLU A 529 -5.04 -6.21 4.05
N ASN A 530 -4.26 -5.20 3.64
CA ASN A 530 -2.85 -5.36 3.33
C ASN A 530 -2.02 -5.69 4.58
N ASN A 531 -1.09 -6.63 4.44
CA ASN A 531 -0.12 -7.02 5.46
C ASN A 531 -0.77 -7.42 6.80
N SER A 532 -1.82 -8.23 6.71
CA SER A 532 -2.55 -8.81 7.83
C SER A 532 -3.04 -10.21 7.44
N ASN A 533 -4.22 -10.32 6.86
CA ASN A 533 -4.79 -11.60 6.41
C ASN A 533 -5.22 -11.60 4.92
N GLY A 534 -5.19 -10.44 4.27
CA GLY A 534 -5.58 -10.28 2.87
C GLY A 534 -7.08 -10.28 2.63
N SER A 535 -7.92 -10.18 3.64
CA SER A 535 -9.38 -10.11 3.48
C SER A 535 -9.80 -8.97 2.57
N VAL A 536 -10.89 -9.17 1.84
CA VAL A 536 -11.48 -8.16 0.96
C VAL A 536 -12.72 -7.58 1.61
N ASN A 537 -12.78 -6.25 1.61
CA ASN A 537 -13.91 -5.49 2.16
C ASN A 537 -14.25 -5.85 3.62
N THR A 538 -13.19 -5.90 4.45
CA THR A 538 -13.27 -6.15 5.88
C THR A 538 -14.03 -5.03 6.57
N VAL A 539 -15.03 -5.37 7.37
CA VAL A 539 -15.91 -4.36 8.00
C VAL A 539 -15.17 -3.57 9.07
N ASP A 540 -14.31 -4.21 9.85
CA ASP A 540 -13.50 -3.52 10.87
C ASP A 540 -12.32 -2.71 10.29
N LEU A 541 -12.06 -2.78 8.97
CA LEU A 541 -11.22 -1.84 8.24
C LEU A 541 -12.04 -0.68 7.65
N THR A 542 -13.24 -0.95 7.18
CA THR A 542 -14.18 0.07 6.68
C THR A 542 -14.46 1.11 7.76
N TYR A 543 -14.74 0.67 8.98
CA TYR A 543 -15.07 1.53 10.09
C TYR A 543 -14.00 2.58 10.43
N PRO A 544 -12.73 2.24 10.66
CA PRO A 544 -11.71 3.26 10.90
C PRO A 544 -11.38 4.11 9.66
N SER A 545 -11.57 3.62 8.43
CA SER A 545 -11.25 4.40 7.22
C SER A 545 -12.33 5.40 6.83
N ALA A 546 -13.55 5.23 7.32
CA ALA A 546 -14.74 5.98 6.93
C ALA A 546 -14.64 7.51 6.97
N PRO A 547 -14.00 8.17 7.95
CA PRO A 547 -14.02 9.63 8.06
C PRO A 547 -13.58 10.36 6.79
N LEU A 548 -12.57 9.88 6.08
CA LEU A 548 -12.14 10.47 4.81
C LEU A 548 -13.29 10.46 3.78
N PHE A 549 -13.96 9.34 3.63
CA PHE A 549 -15.01 9.14 2.62
C PHE A 549 -16.28 9.86 2.99
N LEU A 550 -16.68 9.82 4.25
CA LEU A 550 -17.84 10.54 4.78
C LEU A 550 -17.77 12.05 4.53
N ILE A 551 -16.56 12.62 4.56
CA ILE A 551 -16.36 14.07 4.33
C ILE A 551 -16.41 14.42 2.86
N TYR A 552 -15.68 13.68 2.01
CA TYR A 552 -15.39 14.09 0.64
C TYR A 552 -16.22 13.37 -0.41
N ASN A 553 -16.67 12.13 -0.15
CA ASN A 553 -17.57 11.39 -1.03
C ASN A 553 -18.25 10.21 -0.33
N PRO A 554 -19.40 10.42 0.34
CA PRO A 554 -20.13 9.35 1.04
C PRO A 554 -20.56 8.17 0.16
N GLU A 555 -20.63 8.33 -1.17
CA GLU A 555 -20.96 7.22 -2.07
C GLU A 555 -19.89 6.12 -2.04
N LEU A 556 -18.62 6.47 -1.76
CA LEU A 556 -17.55 5.49 -1.58
C LEU A 556 -17.77 4.68 -0.31
N GLU A 557 -18.19 5.30 0.79
CA GLU A 557 -18.53 4.61 2.03
C GLU A 557 -19.71 3.64 1.82
N LYS A 558 -20.75 4.08 1.14
CA LYS A 558 -21.86 3.19 0.74
C LYS A 558 -21.36 2.02 -0.11
N GLY A 559 -20.40 2.28 -0.99
CA GLY A 559 -19.77 1.25 -1.82
C GLY A 559 -19.09 0.16 -1.02
N MET A 560 -18.50 0.47 0.13
CA MET A 560 -17.92 -0.50 1.06
C MET A 560 -18.99 -1.29 1.81
N MET A 561 -20.07 -0.64 2.24
CA MET A 561 -21.09 -1.26 3.07
C MET A 561 -22.12 -2.09 2.28
N THR A 562 -22.41 -1.71 1.05
CA THR A 562 -23.50 -2.28 0.25
C THR A 562 -23.38 -3.80 0.08
N SER A 563 -22.20 -4.33 -0.14
CA SER A 563 -22.00 -5.77 -0.32
C SER A 563 -22.31 -6.56 0.95
N ILE A 564 -21.98 -6.02 2.11
CA ILE A 564 -22.26 -6.62 3.42
C ILE A 564 -23.77 -6.72 3.63
N PHE A 565 -24.50 -5.63 3.38
CA PHE A 565 -25.96 -5.62 3.45
C PHE A 565 -26.61 -6.61 2.49
N GLU A 566 -26.19 -6.60 1.21
CA GLU A 566 -26.79 -7.47 0.17
C GLU A 566 -26.52 -8.94 0.44
N TYR A 567 -25.31 -9.29 0.90
CA TYR A 567 -24.94 -10.66 1.22
C TYR A 567 -25.79 -11.24 2.36
N ALA A 568 -26.04 -10.43 3.39
CA ALA A 568 -26.92 -10.82 4.51
C ALA A 568 -28.40 -10.84 4.08
N LYS A 569 -28.87 -9.82 3.31
CA LYS A 569 -30.24 -9.73 2.83
C LYS A 569 -30.64 -10.88 1.90
N ASP A 570 -29.68 -11.33 1.07
CA ASP A 570 -29.92 -12.45 0.14
C ASP A 570 -29.93 -13.82 0.84
N GLY A 571 -29.77 -13.85 2.17
CA GLY A 571 -29.79 -15.08 2.98
C GLY A 571 -28.52 -15.94 2.87
N ARG A 572 -27.44 -15.40 2.28
CA ARG A 572 -26.13 -16.05 2.24
C ARG A 572 -25.42 -15.98 3.60
N TRP A 573 -25.79 -15.00 4.40
CA TRP A 573 -25.41 -14.87 5.80
C TRP A 573 -26.63 -14.84 6.67
N THR A 574 -26.75 -15.78 7.59
CA THR A 574 -27.97 -15.99 8.38
C THR A 574 -27.82 -15.72 9.86
N LYS A 575 -26.62 -15.32 10.30
CA LYS A 575 -26.35 -14.95 11.69
C LYS A 575 -26.97 -13.58 12.01
N PRO A 576 -27.33 -13.32 13.28
CA PRO A 576 -28.00 -12.07 13.69
C PRO A 576 -27.04 -10.86 13.80
N PHE A 577 -25.91 -10.90 13.15
CA PHE A 577 -24.88 -9.86 13.07
C PHE A 577 -24.19 -9.92 11.69
N PRO A 578 -23.50 -8.86 11.24
CA PRO A 578 -22.81 -8.83 9.95
C PRO A 578 -21.66 -9.83 9.85
N GLN A 579 -21.36 -10.26 8.64
CA GLN A 579 -20.10 -10.98 8.36
C GLN A 579 -18.92 -10.03 8.46
N HIS A 580 -17.72 -10.61 8.72
CA HIS A 580 -16.47 -9.87 8.87
C HIS A 580 -15.96 -9.32 7.54
N ASP A 581 -16.00 -10.10 6.45
CA ASP A 581 -15.43 -9.78 5.15
C ASP A 581 -16.25 -10.36 3.98
N MET A 582 -15.81 -10.09 2.76
CA MET A 582 -16.40 -10.66 1.54
C MET A 582 -15.52 -11.72 0.89
N GLY A 583 -14.40 -12.12 1.49
CA GLY A 583 -13.47 -13.11 0.95
C GLY A 583 -12.01 -12.72 1.14
N THR A 584 -11.11 -13.36 0.38
CA THR A 584 -9.69 -12.99 0.31
C THR A 584 -9.38 -12.33 -1.04
N TYR A 585 -8.76 -11.15 -1.00
CA TYR A 585 -8.53 -10.33 -2.20
C TYR A 585 -7.68 -11.08 -3.25
N PRO A 586 -8.08 -11.07 -4.54
CA PRO A 586 -9.16 -10.30 -5.18
C PRO A 586 -10.46 -11.09 -5.37
N GLN A 587 -10.75 -12.11 -4.55
CA GLN A 587 -11.92 -12.98 -4.65
C GLN A 587 -12.93 -12.65 -3.55
N ALA A 588 -13.92 -11.83 -3.87
CA ALA A 588 -14.98 -11.39 -2.96
C ALA A 588 -16.22 -12.29 -3.10
N ASN A 589 -16.15 -13.53 -2.62
CA ASN A 589 -17.17 -14.56 -2.80
C ASN A 589 -17.92 -14.95 -1.51
N GLY A 590 -17.69 -14.26 -0.42
CA GLY A 590 -18.22 -14.53 0.93
C GLY A 590 -17.10 -14.66 1.95
N GLN A 591 -17.42 -14.51 3.24
CA GLN A 591 -16.45 -14.50 4.32
C GLN A 591 -15.49 -15.70 4.27
N THR A 592 -14.20 -15.40 4.37
CA THR A 592 -13.12 -16.39 4.48
C THR A 592 -12.42 -16.35 5.84
N TYR A 593 -12.54 -15.26 6.58
CA TYR A 593 -12.01 -15.18 7.94
C TYR A 593 -12.72 -16.19 8.86
N THR A 594 -11.95 -16.90 9.67
CA THR A 594 -12.48 -18.06 10.43
C THR A 594 -13.17 -17.69 11.73
N GLY A 595 -13.05 -16.44 12.19
CA GLY A 595 -13.65 -15.93 13.41
C GLY A 595 -14.83 -15.00 13.16
N ASP A 596 -15.85 -15.06 14.01
CA ASP A 596 -16.91 -14.07 14.02
C ASP A 596 -16.56 -12.92 14.99
N MET A 597 -16.97 -11.71 14.62
CA MET A 597 -16.86 -10.50 15.44
C MET A 597 -18.23 -9.85 15.65
N PRO A 598 -19.18 -10.53 16.33
CA PRO A 598 -20.58 -10.15 16.29
C PRO A 598 -20.87 -8.75 16.84
N VAL A 599 -20.25 -8.36 17.95
CA VAL A 599 -20.44 -7.04 18.54
C VAL A 599 -19.67 -5.99 17.77
N GLU A 600 -18.47 -6.31 17.32
CA GLU A 600 -17.62 -5.43 16.53
C GLU A 600 -18.32 -5.00 15.24
N GLU A 601 -18.70 -5.97 14.41
CA GLU A 601 -19.24 -5.69 13.07
C GLU A 601 -20.66 -5.13 13.13
N GLY A 602 -21.47 -5.57 14.10
CA GLY A 602 -22.77 -4.98 14.34
C GLY A 602 -22.69 -3.48 14.69
N GLY A 603 -21.77 -3.15 15.59
CA GLY A 603 -21.50 -1.77 15.99
C GLY A 603 -20.96 -0.93 14.85
N ASN A 604 -20.01 -1.45 14.06
CA ASN A 604 -19.43 -0.79 12.90
C ASN A 604 -20.50 -0.43 11.87
N MET A 605 -21.27 -1.42 11.41
CA MET A 605 -22.26 -1.24 10.35
C MET A 605 -23.39 -0.28 10.74
N LEU A 606 -23.89 -0.36 11.97
CA LEU A 606 -24.95 0.53 12.46
C LEU A 606 -24.44 1.98 12.59
N THR A 607 -23.26 2.16 13.13
CA THR A 607 -22.65 3.48 13.34
C THR A 607 -22.42 4.19 11.99
N LEU A 608 -21.84 3.49 11.03
CA LEU A 608 -21.57 4.05 9.69
C LEU A 608 -22.88 4.32 8.92
N ALA A 609 -23.86 3.42 9.00
CA ALA A 609 -25.16 3.61 8.40
C ALA A 609 -25.87 4.87 8.94
N ALA A 610 -25.79 5.09 10.26
CA ALA A 610 -26.36 6.26 10.89
C ALA A 610 -25.66 7.55 10.44
N GLU A 611 -24.33 7.56 10.37
CA GLU A 611 -23.59 8.75 9.98
C GLU A 611 -23.81 9.11 8.51
N ILE A 612 -23.84 8.13 7.60
CA ILE A 612 -24.22 8.37 6.19
C ILE A 612 -25.60 9.04 6.13
N CYS A 613 -26.60 8.49 6.82
CA CYS A 613 -27.96 9.04 6.81
C CYS A 613 -28.03 10.43 7.45
N ARG A 614 -27.23 10.71 8.48
CA ARG A 614 -27.12 12.04 9.08
C ARG A 614 -26.55 13.06 8.09
N ILE A 615 -25.47 12.70 7.40
CA ILE A 615 -24.83 13.56 6.40
C ILE A 615 -25.80 13.88 5.26
N GLU A 616 -26.56 12.90 4.80
CA GLU A 616 -27.53 13.02 3.72
C GLU A 616 -28.88 13.64 4.16
N GLY A 617 -29.16 13.68 5.45
CA GLY A 617 -30.43 14.13 6.00
C GLY A 617 -31.62 13.25 5.65
N ASN A 618 -31.42 11.99 5.28
CA ASN A 618 -32.46 11.04 4.93
C ASN A 618 -32.00 9.58 5.11
N THR A 619 -32.92 8.63 5.11
CA THR A 619 -32.70 7.21 5.32
C THR A 619 -32.77 6.35 4.06
N ASN A 620 -32.79 6.97 2.87
CA ASN A 620 -33.08 6.27 1.60
C ASN A 620 -32.09 5.12 1.33
N TYR A 621 -30.81 5.31 1.67
CA TYR A 621 -29.79 4.29 1.51
C TYR A 621 -30.09 3.03 2.32
N VAL A 622 -30.55 3.16 3.55
CA VAL A 622 -30.74 2.04 4.48
C VAL A 622 -32.14 1.43 4.46
N LYS A 623 -33.12 2.09 3.85
CA LYS A 623 -34.52 1.58 3.79
C LYS A 623 -34.64 0.13 3.30
N PRO A 624 -33.88 -0.32 2.28
CA PRO A 624 -33.94 -1.71 1.81
C PRO A 624 -33.40 -2.73 2.83
N TYR A 625 -32.69 -2.28 3.86
CA TYR A 625 -31.97 -3.10 4.83
C TYR A 625 -32.51 -2.95 6.26
N TRP A 626 -33.68 -2.32 6.42
CA TRP A 626 -34.19 -1.93 7.72
C TRP A 626 -34.35 -3.10 8.71
N ASP A 627 -34.83 -4.24 8.24
CA ASP A 627 -35.01 -5.44 9.06
C ASP A 627 -33.65 -6.02 9.54
N LEU A 628 -32.62 -5.96 8.70
CA LEU A 628 -31.27 -6.33 9.09
C LEU A 628 -30.70 -5.40 10.17
N LEU A 629 -30.83 -4.09 9.96
CA LEU A 629 -30.37 -3.09 10.92
C LEU A 629 -31.06 -3.27 12.27
N LYS A 630 -32.38 -3.56 12.26
CA LYS A 630 -33.11 -3.85 13.48
C LYS A 630 -32.59 -5.11 14.18
N THR A 631 -32.37 -6.18 13.41
CA THR A 631 -31.85 -7.45 13.94
C THR A 631 -30.47 -7.23 14.58
N TRP A 632 -29.57 -6.50 13.93
CA TRP A 632 -28.24 -6.19 14.45
C TRP A 632 -28.29 -5.30 15.70
N ALA A 633 -29.21 -4.31 15.73
CA ALA A 633 -29.41 -3.44 16.88
C ALA A 633 -29.98 -4.21 18.09
N ASP A 634 -30.96 -5.10 17.87
CA ASP A 634 -31.50 -5.98 18.91
C ASP A 634 -30.42 -6.91 19.47
N TYR A 635 -29.58 -7.50 18.60
CA TYR A 635 -28.44 -8.32 19.01
C TYR A 635 -27.46 -7.55 19.91
N LEU A 636 -27.10 -6.32 19.53
CA LEU A 636 -26.20 -5.47 20.33
C LEU A 636 -26.83 -5.07 21.66
N ALA A 637 -28.14 -4.77 21.69
CA ALA A 637 -28.85 -4.43 22.93
C ALA A 637 -28.90 -5.60 23.91
N GLU A 638 -28.94 -6.84 23.39
CA GLU A 638 -29.00 -8.07 24.21
C GLU A 638 -27.60 -8.54 24.63
N ASN A 639 -26.61 -8.51 23.73
CA ASN A 639 -25.32 -9.18 23.91
C ASN A 639 -24.13 -8.22 24.08
N GLY A 640 -24.32 -6.91 23.86
CA GLY A 640 -23.23 -5.94 23.81
C GLY A 640 -22.92 -5.22 25.11
N GLN A 641 -23.77 -5.31 26.16
CA GLN A 641 -23.51 -4.66 27.45
C GLN A 641 -22.27 -5.23 28.12
N ASP A 642 -22.18 -6.55 28.16
CA ASP A 642 -21.05 -7.28 28.73
C ASP A 642 -20.62 -8.38 27.76
N PRO A 643 -19.77 -8.03 26.74
CA PRO A 643 -19.43 -8.94 25.66
C PRO A 643 -18.71 -10.20 26.17
N VAL A 644 -19.18 -11.36 25.71
CA VAL A 644 -18.46 -12.63 25.91
C VAL A 644 -17.11 -12.59 25.21
N ASN A 645 -16.24 -13.55 25.48
CA ASN A 645 -14.95 -13.64 24.79
C ASN A 645 -15.17 -13.87 23.30
N GLN A 646 -14.79 -12.90 22.49
CA GLN A 646 -14.93 -12.87 21.05
C GLN A 646 -13.83 -12.02 20.42
N LEU A 647 -13.58 -12.18 19.11
CA LEU A 647 -12.68 -11.35 18.36
C LEU A 647 -13.25 -9.92 18.24
N CYS A 648 -12.37 -8.97 18.05
CA CYS A 648 -12.66 -7.57 17.79
C CYS A 648 -11.47 -6.94 17.03
N THR A 649 -11.58 -5.70 16.57
CA THR A 649 -10.52 -5.04 15.82
C THR A 649 -9.16 -4.99 16.54
N ASP A 650 -9.15 -5.12 17.86
CA ASP A 650 -7.95 -5.14 18.70
C ASP A 650 -7.47 -6.58 19.04
N ASP A 651 -7.95 -7.61 18.34
CA ASP A 651 -7.64 -9.02 18.59
C ASP A 651 -6.15 -9.36 18.46
N PHE A 652 -5.41 -8.61 17.61
CA PHE A 652 -3.95 -8.70 17.49
C PHE A 652 -3.22 -8.41 18.82
N ALA A 653 -3.86 -7.69 19.76
CA ALA A 653 -3.36 -7.47 21.11
C ALA A 653 -3.82 -8.55 22.11
N GLY A 654 -4.61 -9.53 21.64
CA GLY A 654 -5.32 -10.52 22.43
C GLY A 654 -6.71 -10.05 22.88
N HIS A 655 -7.71 -10.91 22.75
CA HIS A 655 -9.10 -10.62 23.07
C HIS A 655 -9.48 -11.20 24.45
N TRP A 656 -10.30 -10.45 25.16
CA TRP A 656 -10.84 -10.82 26.45
C TRP A 656 -12.36 -10.65 26.47
N ALA A 657 -13.06 -11.50 27.23
CA ALA A 657 -14.43 -11.22 27.62
C ALA A 657 -14.50 -9.93 28.44
N HIS A 658 -15.68 -9.39 28.60
CA HIS A 658 -15.95 -8.21 29.42
C HIS A 658 -15.24 -6.92 28.91
N ASN A 659 -14.90 -6.86 27.61
CA ASN A 659 -14.14 -5.75 27.01
C ASN A 659 -14.97 -4.46 27.00
N ALA A 660 -14.49 -3.47 27.75
CA ALA A 660 -15.19 -2.20 27.94
C ALA A 660 -15.28 -1.36 26.65
N ASN A 661 -14.24 -1.37 25.79
CA ASN A 661 -14.29 -0.62 24.53
C ASN A 661 -15.21 -1.29 23.50
N LEU A 662 -15.28 -2.61 23.49
CA LEU A 662 -16.22 -3.36 22.65
C LEU A 662 -17.68 -3.14 23.12
N SER A 663 -17.91 -3.09 24.44
CA SER A 663 -19.20 -2.70 24.99
C SER A 663 -19.59 -1.26 24.60
N ALA A 664 -18.64 -0.31 24.65
CA ALA A 664 -18.88 1.05 24.16
C ALA A 664 -19.28 1.07 22.68
N LYS A 665 -18.68 0.26 21.84
CA LYS A 665 -19.06 0.10 20.42
C LYS A 665 -20.51 -0.39 20.28
N ALA A 666 -20.91 -1.39 21.06
CA ALA A 666 -22.30 -1.86 21.08
C ALA A 666 -23.28 -0.75 21.46
N ILE A 667 -22.97 0.03 22.50
CA ILE A 667 -23.77 1.16 22.95
C ILE A 667 -23.93 2.19 21.83
N MET A 668 -22.84 2.53 21.13
CA MET A 668 -22.91 3.43 19.98
C MET A 668 -23.72 2.84 18.82
N GLY A 669 -23.63 1.55 18.55
CA GLY A 669 -24.44 0.86 17.54
C GLY A 669 -25.94 0.89 17.88
N VAL A 670 -26.34 0.68 19.12
CA VAL A 670 -27.73 0.80 19.59
C VAL A 670 -28.21 2.25 19.46
N ALA A 671 -27.41 3.22 19.87
CA ALA A 671 -27.71 4.64 19.69
C ALA A 671 -27.85 5.03 18.22
N ALA A 672 -26.98 4.49 17.35
CA ALA A 672 -27.01 4.69 15.90
C ALA A 672 -28.35 4.26 15.30
N TYR A 673 -28.84 3.09 15.68
CA TYR A 673 -30.16 2.63 15.22
C TYR A 673 -31.29 3.56 15.74
N GLY A 674 -31.20 4.03 16.98
CA GLY A 674 -32.12 5.05 17.50
C GLY A 674 -32.11 6.35 16.70
N ILE A 675 -30.93 6.80 16.27
CA ILE A 675 -30.75 7.96 15.37
C ILE A 675 -31.39 7.70 13.99
N LEU A 676 -31.17 6.52 13.42
CA LEU A 676 -31.82 6.11 12.15
C LEU A 676 -33.33 6.13 12.28
N CYS A 677 -33.89 5.57 13.34
CA CYS A 677 -35.32 5.59 13.62
C CYS A 677 -35.85 7.03 13.72
N LYS A 678 -35.12 7.92 14.37
CA LYS A 678 -35.50 9.34 14.49
C LYS A 678 -35.52 10.02 13.13
N LEU A 679 -34.53 9.79 12.29
CA LEU A 679 -34.42 10.33 10.93
C LEU A 679 -35.53 9.79 10.01
N ASP A 680 -35.97 8.53 10.22
CA ASP A 680 -37.05 7.91 9.44
C ASP A 680 -38.47 8.24 9.98
N GLY A 681 -38.57 9.03 11.06
CA GLY A 681 -39.83 9.41 11.67
C GLY A 681 -40.48 8.34 12.55
N ARG A 682 -39.73 7.28 12.93
CA ARG A 682 -40.18 6.18 13.81
C ARG A 682 -39.98 6.57 15.29
N ALA A 683 -40.77 7.49 15.77
CA ALA A 683 -40.57 8.14 17.06
C ALA A 683 -40.51 7.16 18.25
N GLN A 684 -41.37 6.15 18.30
CA GLN A 684 -41.40 5.16 19.39
C GLN A 684 -40.14 4.29 19.42
N ASP A 685 -39.68 3.80 18.27
CA ASP A 685 -38.45 3.03 18.17
C ASP A 685 -37.23 3.91 18.49
N ALA A 686 -37.20 5.16 18.00
CA ALA A 686 -36.16 6.12 18.32
C ALA A 686 -36.01 6.31 19.84
N GLU A 687 -37.12 6.58 20.54
CA GLU A 687 -37.14 6.73 21.99
C GLU A 687 -36.65 5.45 22.68
N LYS A 688 -37.16 4.28 22.28
CA LYS A 688 -36.79 2.99 22.85
C LYS A 688 -35.28 2.74 22.75
N TYR A 689 -34.68 2.85 21.55
CA TYR A 689 -33.28 2.49 21.38
C TYR A 689 -32.32 3.54 21.94
N LEU A 690 -32.64 4.84 21.88
CA LEU A 690 -31.88 5.89 22.56
C LEU A 690 -31.93 5.76 24.08
N ALA A 691 -33.08 5.44 24.66
CA ALA A 691 -33.20 5.17 26.10
C ALA A 691 -32.42 3.90 26.49
N THR A 692 -32.46 2.86 25.64
CA THR A 692 -31.67 1.62 25.87
C THR A 692 -30.18 1.94 25.87
N ALA A 693 -29.66 2.65 24.85
CA ALA A 693 -28.26 3.04 24.80
C ALA A 693 -27.84 3.86 26.02
N LYS A 694 -28.67 4.82 26.44
CA LYS A 694 -28.40 5.61 27.65
C LYS A 694 -28.33 4.74 28.91
N LYS A 695 -29.26 3.79 29.07
CA LYS A 695 -29.23 2.85 30.20
C LYS A 695 -27.98 1.98 30.17
N MET A 696 -27.60 1.49 28.98
CA MET A 696 -26.35 0.72 28.81
C MET A 696 -25.13 1.56 29.18
N ALA A 697 -25.06 2.83 28.77
CA ALA A 697 -23.99 3.75 29.12
C ALA A 697 -23.88 4.01 30.62
N GLU A 698 -25.02 4.19 31.30
CA GLU A 698 -25.06 4.33 32.76
C GLU A 698 -24.55 3.09 33.50
N GLN A 699 -24.86 1.90 32.98
CA GLN A 699 -24.36 0.65 33.54
C GLN A 699 -22.88 0.48 33.24
N TRP A 700 -22.44 0.75 32.01
CA TRP A 700 -21.04 0.71 31.60
C TRP A 700 -20.15 1.57 32.50
N LYS A 701 -20.58 2.79 32.84
CA LYS A 701 -19.84 3.66 33.77
C LYS A 701 -19.59 3.05 35.13
N LYS A 702 -20.54 2.26 35.62
CA LYS A 702 -20.42 1.56 36.92
C LYS A 702 -19.46 0.40 36.82
N ASP A 703 -19.60 -0.41 35.78
CA ASP A 703 -18.87 -1.66 35.61
C ASP A 703 -17.40 -1.42 35.26
N ALA A 704 -17.13 -0.37 34.43
CA ALA A 704 -15.79 -0.03 34.01
C ALA A 704 -15.02 0.88 34.97
N ALA A 705 -15.67 1.52 35.96
CA ALA A 705 -15.03 2.51 36.82
C ALA A 705 -13.83 1.94 37.61
N ASP A 706 -12.69 2.68 37.59
CA ASP A 706 -11.48 2.29 38.32
C ASP A 706 -10.68 3.55 38.72
N GLY A 707 -11.08 4.14 39.84
CA GLY A 707 -10.40 5.36 40.34
C GLY A 707 -10.39 6.51 39.36
N ASP A 708 -9.21 6.86 38.81
CA ASP A 708 -9.00 7.99 37.90
C ASP A 708 -9.09 7.61 36.40
N HIS A 709 -9.54 6.39 36.08
CA HIS A 709 -9.72 5.89 34.71
C HIS A 709 -10.84 4.85 34.61
N TYR A 710 -10.99 4.22 33.44
CA TYR A 710 -11.90 3.12 33.20
C TYR A 710 -11.15 1.89 32.68
N ARG A 711 -11.59 0.70 33.14
CA ARG A 711 -10.94 -0.59 32.87
C ARG A 711 -10.91 -0.95 31.40
N LEU A 712 -9.97 -1.81 31.01
CA LEU A 712 -9.99 -2.50 29.73
C LEU A 712 -11.11 -3.54 29.69
N ALA A 713 -11.25 -4.34 30.77
CA ALA A 713 -12.30 -5.34 30.91
C ALA A 713 -12.97 -5.18 32.30
N PHE A 714 -14.29 -5.32 32.38
CA PHE A 714 -15.07 -5.02 33.59
C PHE A 714 -14.64 -5.82 34.81
N ASP A 715 -14.20 -7.06 34.62
CA ASP A 715 -13.72 -7.97 35.64
C ASP A 715 -12.26 -7.81 36.06
N ARG A 716 -11.53 -6.86 35.44
CA ARG A 716 -10.07 -6.71 35.62
C ARG A 716 -9.70 -5.33 36.16
N PRO A 717 -9.59 -5.16 37.46
CA PRO A 717 -9.12 -3.91 38.05
C PRO A 717 -7.68 -3.60 37.65
N ASP A 718 -7.28 -2.34 37.76
CA ASP A 718 -5.95 -1.80 37.40
C ASP A 718 -5.59 -1.94 35.91
N THR A 719 -6.58 -2.20 35.03
CA THR A 719 -6.38 -2.26 33.57
C THR A 719 -6.99 -1.04 32.90
N TRP A 720 -6.42 -0.64 31.75
CA TRP A 720 -6.93 0.45 30.95
C TRP A 720 -6.72 0.18 29.45
N SER A 721 -7.51 0.79 28.60
CA SER A 721 -7.35 0.81 27.13
C SER A 721 -7.86 2.11 26.56
N GLN A 722 -7.46 2.45 25.33
CA GLN A 722 -8.08 3.53 24.58
C GLN A 722 -9.58 3.24 24.37
N LYS A 723 -10.44 4.23 24.65
CA LYS A 723 -11.90 4.15 24.48
C LYS A 723 -12.36 4.91 23.25
N TYR A 724 -11.65 4.73 22.13
CA TYR A 724 -11.83 5.49 20.91
C TYR A 724 -13.27 5.42 20.34
N ASN A 725 -14.04 4.37 20.62
CA ASN A 725 -15.43 4.26 20.16
C ASN A 725 -16.34 5.34 20.76
N LEU A 726 -15.98 5.96 21.88
CA LEU A 726 -16.75 7.03 22.51
C LEU A 726 -16.80 8.32 21.67
N VAL A 727 -15.92 8.46 20.70
CA VAL A 727 -15.85 9.66 19.85
C VAL A 727 -17.15 9.92 19.08
N TRP A 728 -17.94 8.87 18.79
CA TRP A 728 -19.23 8.99 18.16
C TRP A 728 -20.30 9.63 19.05
N ASP A 729 -20.27 9.37 20.37
CA ASP A 729 -21.11 10.06 21.35
C ASP A 729 -20.92 11.58 21.24
N LYS A 730 -19.66 12.00 21.17
CA LYS A 730 -19.28 13.41 21.02
C LYS A 730 -19.72 13.97 19.67
N LEU A 731 -19.48 13.25 18.56
CA LEU A 731 -19.86 13.68 17.22
C LEU A 731 -21.39 13.88 17.10
N TRP A 732 -22.16 13.01 17.76
CA TRP A 732 -23.62 13.03 17.70
C TRP A 732 -24.27 13.92 18.76
N GLY A 733 -23.50 14.42 19.74
CA GLY A 733 -24.00 15.27 20.83
C GLY A 733 -24.99 14.55 21.74
N LEU A 734 -24.78 13.25 21.97
CA LEU A 734 -25.66 12.45 22.83
C LEU A 734 -25.36 12.66 24.31
N ASN A 735 -24.16 13.13 24.65
CA ASN A 735 -23.71 13.48 25.99
C ASN A 735 -23.83 12.34 27.01
N MET A 736 -23.68 11.09 26.57
CA MET A 736 -23.73 9.91 27.42
C MET A 736 -22.39 9.71 28.17
N PHE A 737 -21.26 10.10 27.56
CA PHE A 737 -19.92 9.78 28.04
C PHE A 737 -18.98 11.00 28.20
N ASP A 738 -19.50 12.23 28.28
CA ASP A 738 -18.67 13.45 28.39
C ASP A 738 -17.72 13.40 29.60
N ASP A 739 -18.24 12.96 30.76
CA ASP A 739 -17.46 12.81 31.98
C ASP A 739 -16.41 11.68 31.88
N VAL A 740 -16.71 10.63 31.15
CA VAL A 740 -15.78 9.53 30.86
C VAL A 740 -14.66 10.02 29.97
N MET A 741 -14.99 10.69 28.87
CA MET A 741 -14.00 11.21 27.91
C MET A 741 -13.02 12.17 28.59
N GLU A 742 -13.51 13.09 29.42
CA GLU A 742 -12.66 14.00 30.16
C GLU A 742 -11.68 13.29 31.10
N LYS A 743 -12.18 12.30 31.83
CA LYS A 743 -11.39 11.49 32.74
C LYS A 743 -10.33 10.67 32.01
N GLU A 744 -10.72 9.99 30.95
CA GLU A 744 -9.84 9.16 30.12
C GLU A 744 -8.72 10.01 29.45
N ILE A 745 -9.05 11.15 28.87
CA ILE A 745 -8.05 12.04 28.26
C ILE A 745 -7.01 12.49 29.29
N ASN A 746 -7.45 12.86 30.49
CA ASN A 746 -6.52 13.25 31.57
C ASN A 746 -5.64 12.07 32.02
N TYR A 747 -6.15 10.84 32.01
CA TYR A 747 -5.39 9.65 32.32
C TYR A 747 -4.41 9.30 31.20
N TYR A 748 -4.85 9.33 29.94
CA TYR A 748 -4.06 8.98 28.78
C TYR A 748 -2.85 9.92 28.59
N LEU A 749 -2.99 11.21 28.87
CA LEU A 749 -1.88 12.15 28.86
C LEU A 749 -0.74 11.76 29.82
N LYS A 750 -1.05 11.02 30.91
CA LYS A 750 -0.04 10.49 31.83
C LYS A 750 0.60 9.19 31.33
N LYS A 751 -0.05 8.50 30.37
CA LYS A 751 0.35 7.19 29.85
C LYS A 751 1.07 7.27 28.50
N GLN A 752 1.06 8.44 27.84
CA GLN A 752 1.74 8.61 26.57
C GLN A 752 3.24 8.39 26.69
N ASN A 753 3.79 7.64 25.72
CA ASN A 753 5.20 7.45 25.48
C ASN A 753 5.71 8.45 24.43
N VAL A 754 6.98 8.34 24.03
CA VAL A 754 7.66 9.27 23.10
C VAL A 754 6.96 9.35 21.74
N TYR A 755 6.37 8.23 21.28
CA TYR A 755 5.76 8.10 19.95
C TYR A 755 4.25 7.87 19.99
N GLY A 756 3.61 8.00 21.14
CA GLY A 756 2.16 7.99 21.26
C GLY A 756 1.65 7.27 22.49
N LEU A 757 0.32 7.20 22.57
CA LEU A 757 -0.40 6.49 23.61
C LEU A 757 -0.42 5.00 23.27
N PRO A 758 0.03 4.08 24.16
CA PRO A 758 -0.19 2.66 23.97
C PRO A 758 -1.69 2.33 23.77
N LEU A 759 -1.99 1.25 23.06
CA LEU A 759 -3.37 0.81 22.85
C LEU A 759 -4.07 0.51 24.18
N ASP A 760 -3.33 -0.12 25.07
CA ASP A 760 -3.80 -0.50 26.42
C ASP A 760 -2.63 -0.81 27.35
N CYS A 761 -2.97 -1.30 28.55
CA CYS A 761 -1.99 -1.61 29.60
C CYS A 761 -1.14 -2.86 29.35
N ARG A 762 -1.44 -3.67 28.34
CA ARG A 762 -0.80 -4.99 28.12
C ARG A 762 0.55 -4.89 27.40
N LYS A 763 0.71 -3.94 26.46
CA LYS A 763 1.89 -3.80 25.62
C LYS A 763 2.21 -2.33 25.32
N GLY A 764 3.44 -2.06 24.91
CA GLY A 764 3.89 -0.72 24.54
C GLY A 764 3.50 -0.26 23.13
N TYR A 765 2.88 -1.09 22.33
CA TYR A 765 2.49 -0.71 20.98
C TYR A 765 1.09 -0.06 20.90
N THR A 766 0.79 0.50 19.75
CA THR A 766 -0.45 1.23 19.50
C THR A 766 -0.90 1.15 18.04
N LYS A 767 -2.09 1.71 17.77
CA LYS A 767 -2.60 1.99 16.43
C LYS A 767 -2.77 3.49 16.22
N SER A 768 -2.23 4.02 15.12
CA SER A 768 -2.27 5.46 14.82
C SER A 768 -3.68 6.01 14.60
N ASP A 769 -4.54 5.27 13.94
CA ASP A 769 -5.95 5.61 13.74
C ASP A 769 -6.67 5.76 15.07
N TRP A 770 -6.49 4.82 15.99
CA TRP A 770 -7.14 4.87 17.31
C TRP A 770 -6.59 5.98 18.20
N ILE A 771 -5.30 6.31 18.12
CA ILE A 771 -4.76 7.49 18.82
C ILE A 771 -5.46 8.76 18.34
N LEU A 772 -5.61 8.94 17.02
CA LEU A 772 -6.20 10.16 16.48
C LEU A 772 -7.72 10.24 16.74
N TRP A 773 -8.41 9.10 16.80
CA TRP A 773 -9.80 9.08 17.26
C TRP A 773 -9.90 9.42 18.76
N THR A 774 -9.06 8.79 19.59
CA THR A 774 -8.94 9.11 21.03
C THR A 774 -8.65 10.60 21.26
N ALA A 775 -7.74 11.17 20.46
CA ALA A 775 -7.44 12.60 20.51
C ALA A 775 -8.68 13.48 20.27
N CYS A 776 -9.62 13.03 19.44
CA CYS A 776 -10.88 13.75 19.15
C CYS A 776 -11.83 13.81 20.36
N MET A 777 -11.62 13.00 21.41
CA MET A 777 -12.34 13.11 22.66
C MET A 777 -11.92 14.35 23.48
N ALA A 778 -10.75 14.91 23.19
CA ALA A 778 -10.24 16.09 23.91
C ALA A 778 -11.17 17.32 23.77
N LYS A 779 -11.27 18.13 24.82
CA LYS A 779 -12.12 19.32 24.85
C LYS A 779 -11.61 20.46 23.98
N ASP A 780 -10.31 20.54 23.76
CA ASP A 780 -9.67 21.64 23.05
C ASP A 780 -8.57 21.17 22.10
N ASN A 781 -8.23 22.05 21.15
CA ASN A 781 -7.23 21.75 20.12
C ASN A 781 -5.79 21.61 20.66
N GLU A 782 -5.46 22.24 21.75
CA GLU A 782 -4.11 22.11 22.32
C GLU A 782 -3.93 20.71 22.93
N THR A 783 -4.96 20.18 23.56
CA THR A 783 -4.98 18.81 24.07
C THR A 783 -4.98 17.80 22.90
N PHE A 784 -5.77 18.04 21.83
CA PHE A 784 -5.73 17.23 20.61
C PHE A 784 -4.30 17.12 20.04
N LYS A 785 -3.59 18.24 19.90
CA LYS A 785 -2.22 18.26 19.37
C LYS A 785 -1.23 17.46 20.21
N LYS A 786 -1.43 17.33 21.52
CA LYS A 786 -0.58 16.51 22.39
C LYS A 786 -0.61 15.03 22.00
N PHE A 787 -1.67 14.55 21.38
CA PHE A 787 -1.74 13.18 20.83
C PHE A 787 -1.24 13.11 19.40
N VAL A 788 -1.41 14.17 18.60
CA VAL A 788 -0.95 14.22 17.20
C VAL A 788 0.56 14.26 17.10
N SER A 789 1.22 15.12 17.90
CA SER A 789 2.66 15.35 17.80
C SER A 789 3.52 14.08 17.98
N PRO A 790 3.23 13.16 18.92
CA PRO A 790 3.96 11.88 18.99
C PRO A 790 3.77 11.00 17.78
N VAL A 791 2.59 10.95 17.17
CA VAL A 791 2.33 10.19 15.93
C VAL A 791 3.09 10.80 14.75
N TYR A 792 3.09 12.12 14.62
CA TYR A 792 3.90 12.85 13.64
C TYR A 792 5.39 12.53 13.81
N LYS A 793 5.85 12.57 15.06
CA LYS A 793 7.24 12.24 15.42
C LYS A 793 7.58 10.79 15.03
N PHE A 794 6.69 9.83 15.31
CA PHE A 794 6.88 8.44 14.90
C PHE A 794 7.10 8.34 13.39
N TYR A 795 6.20 8.88 12.58
CA TYR A 795 6.33 8.81 11.13
C TYR A 795 7.58 9.51 10.60
N SER A 796 8.00 10.60 11.23
CA SER A 796 9.19 11.34 10.82
C SER A 796 10.51 10.65 11.20
N GLU A 797 10.54 9.91 12.31
CA GLU A 797 11.76 9.33 12.89
C GLU A 797 11.87 7.82 12.69
N THR A 798 10.81 7.13 12.28
CA THR A 798 10.83 5.67 12.17
C THR A 798 11.95 5.17 11.28
N THR A 799 12.64 4.14 11.77
CA THR A 799 13.64 3.39 11.00
C THR A 799 13.02 2.34 10.09
N SER A 800 11.75 2.04 10.29
CA SER A 800 10.98 1.12 9.46
C SER A 800 10.53 1.80 8.18
N ARG A 801 11.12 1.40 7.07
CA ARG A 801 10.96 2.05 5.76
C ARG A 801 9.85 1.40 4.95
N VAL A 802 8.63 1.41 5.50
CA VAL A 802 7.41 0.84 4.91
C VAL A 802 6.36 1.93 4.69
N PRO A 803 5.37 1.76 3.81
CA PRO A 803 4.20 2.64 3.78
C PRO A 803 3.61 2.80 5.18
N MET A 804 2.99 3.95 5.46
CA MET A 804 2.57 4.31 6.82
C MET A 804 1.92 3.13 7.54
N SER A 805 2.65 2.62 8.56
CA SER A 805 2.15 1.56 9.44
C SER A 805 1.16 2.14 10.43
N ASP A 806 0.05 1.47 10.60
CA ASP A 806 -0.92 1.80 11.64
C ASP A 806 -0.59 1.14 13.00
N TRP A 807 0.23 0.08 13.01
CA TRP A 807 0.62 -0.65 14.22
C TRP A 807 2.12 -0.53 14.51
N PHE A 808 2.48 0.19 15.58
CA PHE A 808 3.86 0.51 15.90
C PHE A 808 4.14 0.63 17.40
N GLU A 809 5.41 0.59 17.79
CA GLU A 809 5.89 0.74 19.16
C GLU A 809 5.86 2.20 19.60
N THR A 810 5.35 2.49 20.80
CA THR A 810 5.27 3.85 21.34
C THR A 810 6.53 4.32 22.04
N GLU A 811 7.43 3.43 22.39
CA GLU A 811 8.71 3.73 23.04
C GLU A 811 9.88 3.85 22.06
N LYS A 812 9.78 3.18 20.90
CA LYS A 812 10.81 3.11 19.87
C LYS A 812 10.22 3.44 18.49
N PRO A 813 11.01 4.05 17.60
CA PRO A 813 10.53 4.44 16.27
C PRO A 813 10.55 3.24 15.29
N VAL A 814 9.88 2.16 15.63
CA VAL A 814 9.78 0.94 14.82
C VAL A 814 8.33 0.48 14.70
N TRP A 815 7.98 -0.01 13.52
CA TRP A 815 6.69 -0.65 13.31
C TRP A 815 6.65 -2.03 13.99
N VAL A 816 5.47 -2.54 14.23
CA VAL A 816 5.26 -3.92 14.69
C VAL A 816 4.85 -4.78 13.50
N SER A 817 3.75 -4.40 12.86
CA SER A 817 3.22 -4.98 11.63
C SER A 817 2.20 -4.00 11.02
N PHE A 818 1.40 -4.45 10.08
CA PHE A 818 0.37 -3.70 9.36
C PHE A 818 0.94 -2.48 8.64
N ARG A 819 0.81 -2.42 7.34
CA ARG A 819 1.23 -1.31 6.48
C ARG A 819 0.33 -1.20 5.27
N ALA A 820 0.35 -0.06 4.64
CA ALA A 820 -0.41 0.19 3.42
C ALA A 820 -1.92 -0.09 3.56
N ARG A 821 -2.46 -0.05 4.79
CA ARG A 821 -3.87 -0.29 5.08
C ARG A 821 -4.68 0.99 4.92
N SER A 822 -5.99 0.82 4.68
CA SER A 822 -6.94 1.92 4.53
C SER A 822 -7.28 2.64 5.83
N VAL A 823 -7.06 2.00 6.98
CA VAL A 823 -7.50 2.47 8.30
C VAL A 823 -7.03 3.88 8.65
N ILE A 824 -5.93 4.34 8.05
CA ILE A 824 -5.43 5.71 8.23
C ILE A 824 -6.35 6.79 7.60
N GLY A 825 -7.40 6.41 6.87
CA GLY A 825 -8.53 7.28 6.55
C GLY A 825 -9.23 7.83 7.79
N GLY A 826 -9.07 7.14 8.92
CA GLY A 826 -9.51 7.58 10.23
C GLY A 826 -8.86 8.86 10.74
N PHE A 827 -7.72 9.24 10.18
CA PHE A 827 -7.06 10.49 10.55
C PHE A 827 -7.95 11.72 10.33
N TRP A 828 -8.92 11.66 9.42
CA TRP A 828 -9.84 12.76 9.15
C TRP A 828 -11.00 12.89 10.15
N PHE A 829 -11.07 12.11 11.22
CA PHE A 829 -12.18 12.19 12.18
C PHE A 829 -12.35 13.60 12.78
N LYS A 830 -11.23 14.29 13.10
CA LYS A 830 -11.27 15.66 13.60
C LYS A 830 -11.86 16.63 12.55
N VAL A 831 -11.52 16.46 11.28
CA VAL A 831 -12.10 17.26 10.18
C VAL A 831 -13.59 16.96 10.04
N LEU A 832 -14.01 15.71 10.19
CA LEU A 832 -15.43 15.30 10.17
C LEU A 832 -16.21 16.03 11.27
N MET A 833 -15.69 16.04 12.48
CA MET A 833 -16.30 16.78 13.61
C MET A 833 -16.46 18.27 13.30
N ASP A 834 -15.38 18.92 12.88
CA ASP A 834 -15.37 20.38 12.64
C ASP A 834 -16.32 20.76 11.48
N LYS A 835 -16.51 19.88 10.49
CA LYS A 835 -17.47 20.11 9.39
C LYS A 835 -18.93 19.92 9.84
N ASN A 836 -19.18 19.01 10.80
CA ASN A 836 -20.50 18.79 11.36
C ASN A 836 -20.94 19.93 12.30
N ASP A 837 -20.00 20.48 13.08
CA ASP A 837 -20.27 21.62 13.98
C ASP A 837 -20.66 22.91 13.21
N ASN A 838 -20.32 22.99 11.92
CA ASN A 838 -20.61 24.14 11.06
C ASN A 838 -21.88 23.97 10.21
N LYS A 839 -22.61 22.83 10.35
CA LYS A 839 -23.91 22.59 9.71
C LYS A 839 -25.06 22.85 10.69
#